data_04870adc44bcdd9611adadc8107e0177
#
_entry.id   04870adc44bcdd9611adadc8107e0177
#
_cell.length_a   1.000
_cell.length_b   1.000
_cell.length_c   1.000
_cell.angle_alpha   90.00
_cell.angle_beta   90.00
_cell.angle_gamma   90.00
#
_symmetry.space_group_name_H-M   'P 1'
#
loop_
_entity.id
_entity.type
_entity.pdbx_description
1 polymer ?
#
loop_
_entity_poly.entity_id
_entity_poly.type
_entity_poly.pdbx_seq_one_letter_code
_entity_poly.pdbx_strand_id
1 'polypeptide(L)'
;MKDDRIVELRGALAQAIVRGCRELFGGRRWSRFDLARSLEELWLLSRGEDCCYDRPSIGLNYALWYQGRRVQDVLRTVGPSWGDRPVDTIVDLGAGTGATAWALAVAMTGGLSVGHPRVVLVDGSPPMLQAAEALWESLQRDTTFGPAARRIEITFECTTWTRPPFSAPGAECIASYLFDHSSRARLGEVASAFDRATSTLGVRRVHLLSANGKRPVLDAVVTRLGGHGWVPRPASQHPPWWTGAVEGLGDAREAVLAGVPTDLPWRNKAPSFDGDSVVATRLDREELAVAPDHPVAPFQPDPAQERACIPDGRLTLVVGAAGSGKSRVLVERLHRTLETSRDAAEVLVTTFNIDLLHQLGRWFAETIDPTEWERRKACDGDFTFSARHDLLSRHRVRFLNWDKVPTRLFGQKGNVNMDSELPLERRVQQLAAQNGWSLDEPGNRTALQPQFLLAELHRVIWGLDARTLDDYLRVNRVGRLLPLHGFLRRRVWDVVMGPGHPETFSHRRIAISPLAQPKDVFDHVFIDECQDFTPADFTLAARMVADTRNLVAVGDSAQSMHLGPAYRRPGQMPGANGQRRLWSRHELDATYRLPLRLCEAIIPVARKLGLARGQTLADEVDLLDTVDLRAVSSALLGMRPVVLAGTDDEIVSQLAEVLAEYEPLFHQRDGAGIITFADGRPVPERRMVEQAIPSSCTAEFRSMRAIKGLERPAVVWTTGLELPTHESAEQWIYTILTRPTALLVVVLSDFMDQVATDVIASLDPRRLIPWTPDAEAALRTIRDTTTTQPVPTAG
;
A
#
# COMPACT_ATOMS: atom_id res chain seq x y z
N MET A 1 2.34 7.33 -49.24
CA MET A 1 2.89 6.00 -49.51
C MET A 1 1.99 5.30 -50.51
N LYS A 2 2.49 4.54 -51.48
CA LYS A 2 1.65 3.79 -52.44
C LYS A 2 0.95 2.64 -51.71
N ASP A 3 -0.27 2.32 -52.09
CA ASP A 3 -1.08 1.31 -51.39
C ASP A 3 -0.40 -0.07 -51.35
N ASP A 4 0.31 -0.47 -52.42
CA ASP A 4 1.08 -1.73 -52.45
C ASP A 4 2.14 -1.81 -51.36
N ARG A 5 2.80 -0.70 -51.02
CA ARG A 5 3.82 -0.65 -49.95
C ARG A 5 3.21 -0.82 -48.57
N ILE A 6 2.00 -0.31 -48.35
CA ILE A 6 1.28 -0.50 -47.10
C ILE A 6 0.90 -1.96 -46.89
N VAL A 7 0.45 -2.66 -47.99
CA VAL A 7 0.11 -4.08 -47.92
C VAL A 7 1.35 -4.91 -47.57
N GLU A 8 2.50 -4.62 -48.21
CA GLU A 8 3.76 -5.29 -47.90
C GLU A 8 4.18 -5.11 -46.47
N LEU A 9 4.14 -3.87 -45.95
CA LEU A 9 4.52 -3.57 -44.58
C LEU A 9 3.57 -4.22 -43.54
N ARG A 10 2.28 -4.37 -43.87
CA ARG A 10 1.32 -5.08 -42.98
C ARG A 10 1.68 -6.57 -42.86
N GLY A 11 1.99 -7.23 -43.98
CA GLY A 11 2.42 -8.63 -43.95
C GLY A 11 3.74 -8.81 -43.17
N ALA A 12 4.72 -7.92 -43.42
CA ALA A 12 5.99 -7.93 -42.69
C ALA A 12 5.79 -7.70 -41.19
N LEU A 13 4.88 -6.77 -40.81
CA LEU A 13 4.57 -6.48 -39.37
C LEU A 13 3.96 -7.71 -38.68
N ALA A 14 3.01 -8.38 -39.31
CA ALA A 14 2.44 -9.61 -38.78
C ALA A 14 3.52 -10.68 -38.53
N GLN A 15 4.40 -10.89 -39.51
CA GLN A 15 5.52 -11.85 -39.39
C GLN A 15 6.50 -11.47 -38.29
N ALA A 16 6.83 -10.18 -38.14
CA ALA A 16 7.72 -9.68 -37.08
C ALA A 16 7.13 -9.90 -35.68
N ILE A 17 5.84 -9.60 -35.46
CA ILE A 17 5.13 -9.85 -34.20
C ILE A 17 5.16 -11.35 -33.86
N VAL A 18 4.81 -12.21 -34.82
CA VAL A 18 4.79 -13.67 -34.64
C VAL A 18 6.17 -14.20 -34.25
N ARG A 19 7.21 -13.76 -34.97
CA ARG A 19 8.59 -14.15 -34.63
C ARG A 19 8.97 -13.70 -33.24
N GLY A 20 8.73 -12.44 -32.88
CA GLY A 20 9.01 -11.92 -31.55
C GLY A 20 8.29 -12.70 -30.44
N CYS A 21 7.02 -13.02 -30.65
CA CYS A 21 6.24 -13.84 -29.71
C CYS A 21 6.78 -15.28 -29.59
N ARG A 22 7.24 -15.90 -30.71
CA ARG A 22 7.90 -17.21 -30.64
C ARG A 22 9.22 -17.18 -29.91
N GLU A 23 10.03 -16.17 -30.13
CA GLU A 23 11.30 -15.99 -29.41
C GLU A 23 11.05 -15.77 -27.91
N LEU A 24 10.10 -14.90 -27.56
CA LEU A 24 9.69 -14.67 -26.17
C LEU A 24 9.16 -15.95 -25.52
N PHE A 25 8.32 -16.71 -26.20
CA PHE A 25 7.79 -17.99 -25.72
C PHE A 25 8.89 -19.03 -25.51
N GLY A 26 9.83 -19.15 -26.46
CA GLY A 26 10.94 -20.11 -26.38
C GLY A 26 12.05 -19.72 -25.38
N GLY A 27 12.17 -18.43 -25.09
CA GLY A 27 13.19 -17.90 -24.17
C GLY A 27 12.86 -18.06 -22.68
N ARG A 28 11.60 -18.33 -22.34
CA ARG A 28 11.13 -18.51 -20.97
C ARG A 28 10.38 -19.82 -20.78
N ARG A 29 10.45 -20.37 -19.56
CA ARG A 29 9.62 -21.52 -19.18
C ARG A 29 8.26 -21.00 -18.67
N TRP A 30 7.28 -21.02 -19.55
CA TRP A 30 5.93 -20.63 -19.21
C TRP A 30 5.16 -21.78 -18.58
N SER A 31 4.56 -21.54 -17.41
CA SER A 31 3.58 -22.44 -16.83
C SER A 31 2.32 -22.48 -17.71
N ARG A 32 1.83 -23.68 -18.03
CA ARG A 32 0.55 -23.83 -18.74
C ARG A 32 -0.60 -23.18 -17.97
N PHE A 33 -0.54 -23.24 -16.67
CA PHE A 33 -1.50 -22.63 -15.78
C PHE A 33 -1.49 -21.10 -15.93
N ASP A 34 -0.32 -20.48 -15.88
CA ASP A 34 -0.20 -19.03 -16.04
C ASP A 34 -0.64 -18.55 -17.42
N LEU A 35 -0.24 -19.27 -18.50
CA LEU A 35 -0.71 -18.97 -19.86
C LEU A 35 -2.23 -19.01 -19.98
N ALA A 36 -2.87 -20.01 -19.38
CA ALA A 36 -4.32 -20.12 -19.37
C ALA A 36 -4.98 -18.96 -18.63
N ARG A 37 -4.48 -18.62 -17.44
CA ARG A 37 -5.02 -17.55 -16.61
C ARG A 37 -4.81 -16.17 -17.20
N SER A 38 -3.67 -15.91 -17.83
CA SER A 38 -3.45 -14.63 -18.53
C SER A 38 -4.34 -14.46 -19.76
N LEU A 39 -4.70 -15.54 -20.44
CA LEU A 39 -5.72 -15.48 -21.50
C LEU A 39 -7.11 -15.14 -20.95
N GLU A 40 -7.49 -15.66 -19.78
CA GLU A 40 -8.75 -15.26 -19.11
C GLU A 40 -8.78 -13.76 -18.79
N GLU A 41 -7.68 -13.20 -18.30
CA GLU A 41 -7.57 -11.76 -18.07
C GLU A 41 -7.79 -10.95 -19.37
N LEU A 42 -7.20 -11.36 -20.48
CA LEU A 42 -7.40 -10.69 -21.77
C LEU A 42 -8.85 -10.81 -22.29
N TRP A 43 -9.53 -11.89 -21.97
CA TRP A 43 -10.94 -12.02 -22.29
C TRP A 43 -11.81 -11.04 -21.49
N LEU A 44 -11.50 -10.78 -20.19
CA LEU A 44 -12.13 -9.72 -19.40
C LEU A 44 -11.93 -8.36 -20.06
N LEU A 45 -10.70 -8.08 -20.52
CA LEU A 45 -10.39 -6.84 -21.25
C LEU A 45 -11.26 -6.70 -22.51
N SER A 46 -11.48 -7.77 -23.26
CA SER A 46 -12.32 -7.75 -24.45
C SER A 46 -13.79 -7.41 -24.17
N ARG A 47 -14.24 -7.64 -22.94
CA ARG A 47 -15.58 -7.29 -22.45
C ARG A 47 -15.66 -5.88 -21.86
N GLY A 48 -14.57 -5.14 -21.86
CA GLY A 48 -14.48 -3.80 -21.23
C GLY A 48 -14.39 -3.87 -19.72
N GLU A 49 -14.07 -5.04 -19.18
CA GLU A 49 -13.79 -5.24 -17.75
C GLU A 49 -12.30 -4.96 -17.48
N ASP A 50 -11.96 -4.63 -16.24
CA ASP A 50 -10.57 -4.35 -15.86
C ASP A 50 -9.73 -5.64 -15.92
N CYS A 51 -8.65 -5.58 -16.70
CA CYS A 51 -7.70 -6.66 -16.86
C CYS A 51 -6.51 -6.47 -15.90
N CYS A 52 -6.04 -7.55 -15.32
CA CYS A 52 -4.82 -7.56 -14.55
C CYS A 52 -3.60 -7.87 -15.40
N TYR A 53 -2.75 -6.88 -15.59
CA TYR A 53 -1.50 -7.02 -16.33
C TYR A 53 -0.34 -7.58 -15.47
N ASP A 54 -0.65 -8.29 -14.37
CA ASP A 54 0.34 -8.69 -13.37
C ASP A 54 0.86 -10.12 -13.55
N ARG A 55 0.23 -10.94 -14.42
CA ARG A 55 0.67 -12.31 -14.65
C ARG A 55 1.91 -12.37 -15.55
N PRO A 56 2.88 -13.27 -15.26
CA PRO A 56 4.12 -13.36 -16.05
C PRO A 56 3.92 -13.48 -17.57
N SER A 57 2.97 -14.29 -18.01
CA SER A 57 2.72 -14.50 -19.44
C SER A 57 1.77 -13.49 -20.09
N ILE A 58 1.29 -12.49 -19.34
CA ILE A 58 0.29 -11.55 -19.87
C ILE A 58 0.84 -10.74 -21.05
N GLY A 59 2.10 -10.32 -21.00
CA GLY A 59 2.73 -9.58 -22.08
C GLY A 59 2.82 -10.36 -23.39
N LEU A 60 3.13 -11.67 -23.32
CA LEU A 60 3.11 -12.56 -24.48
C LEU A 60 1.70 -12.65 -25.09
N ASN A 61 0.71 -12.96 -24.26
CA ASN A 61 -0.66 -13.09 -24.72
C ASN A 61 -1.21 -11.75 -25.25
N TYR A 62 -0.89 -10.65 -24.56
CA TYR A 62 -1.26 -9.31 -25.04
C TYR A 62 -0.63 -9.01 -26.41
N ALA A 63 0.63 -9.32 -26.61
CA ALA A 63 1.29 -9.09 -27.89
C ALA A 63 0.64 -9.89 -29.02
N LEU A 64 0.32 -11.16 -28.79
CA LEU A 64 -0.35 -12.01 -29.78
C LEU A 64 -1.73 -11.49 -30.21
N TRP A 65 -2.47 -10.86 -29.27
CA TRP A 65 -3.85 -10.44 -29.53
C TRP A 65 -3.98 -8.97 -29.90
N TYR A 66 -3.13 -8.10 -29.35
CA TYR A 66 -3.33 -6.65 -29.40
C TYR A 66 -2.22 -5.87 -30.09
N GLN A 67 -0.95 -6.36 -30.12
CA GLN A 67 0.17 -5.57 -30.61
C GLN A 67 -0.05 -5.03 -32.03
N GLY A 68 -0.47 -5.89 -32.98
CA GLY A 68 -0.70 -5.48 -34.36
C GLY A 68 -1.70 -4.34 -34.47
N ARG A 69 -2.79 -4.42 -33.72
CA ARG A 69 -3.84 -3.41 -33.70
C ARG A 69 -3.34 -2.11 -33.04
N ARG A 70 -2.65 -2.20 -31.92
CA ARG A 70 -2.12 -1.01 -31.20
C ARG A 70 -1.13 -0.25 -32.06
N VAL A 71 -0.25 -0.94 -32.77
CA VAL A 71 0.67 -0.34 -33.75
C VAL A 71 -0.10 0.40 -34.83
N GLN A 72 -1.15 -0.20 -35.39
CA GLN A 72 -2.01 0.45 -36.39
C GLN A 72 -2.72 1.69 -35.84
N ASP A 73 -3.26 1.61 -34.64
CA ASP A 73 -3.99 2.73 -34.02
C ASP A 73 -3.08 3.94 -33.88
N VAL A 74 -1.84 3.73 -33.44
CA VAL A 74 -0.83 4.80 -33.35
C VAL A 74 -0.46 5.32 -34.74
N LEU A 75 -0.22 4.44 -35.73
CA LEU A 75 0.09 4.83 -37.11
C LEU A 75 -1.01 5.67 -37.76
N ARG A 76 -2.27 5.34 -37.50
CA ARG A 76 -3.43 6.02 -38.06
C ARG A 76 -3.67 7.40 -37.43
N THR A 77 -3.44 7.52 -36.11
CA THR A 77 -3.86 8.70 -35.36
C THR A 77 -2.72 9.65 -35.05
N VAL A 78 -1.55 9.12 -34.67
CA VAL A 78 -0.38 9.92 -34.28
C VAL A 78 0.61 10.03 -35.44
N GLY A 79 0.78 8.96 -36.23
CA GLY A 79 1.73 8.92 -37.35
C GLY A 79 1.68 10.11 -38.30
N PRO A 80 0.51 10.65 -38.69
CA PRO A 80 0.42 11.87 -39.48
C PRO A 80 1.13 13.07 -38.87
N SER A 81 1.08 13.23 -37.57
CA SER A 81 1.73 14.37 -36.86
C SER A 81 3.26 14.31 -36.91
N TRP A 82 3.83 13.12 -37.04
CA TRP A 82 5.27 12.92 -37.16
C TRP A 82 5.85 13.42 -38.47
N GLY A 83 5.00 13.53 -39.52
CA GLY A 83 5.37 14.18 -40.77
C GLY A 83 5.39 15.72 -40.71
N ASP A 84 4.68 16.31 -39.75
CA ASP A 84 4.56 17.75 -39.62
C ASP A 84 5.80 18.40 -38.96
N ARG A 85 6.48 17.67 -38.07
CA ARG A 85 7.65 18.14 -37.32
C ARG A 85 8.61 17.00 -36.99
N PRO A 86 9.91 17.28 -36.88
CA PRO A 86 10.88 16.31 -36.36
C PRO A 86 10.44 15.81 -34.97
N VAL A 87 10.47 14.51 -34.78
CA VAL A 87 10.20 13.86 -33.50
C VAL A 87 11.55 13.54 -32.87
N ASP A 88 11.90 14.24 -31.79
CA ASP A 88 13.15 14.02 -31.06
C ASP A 88 12.95 13.03 -29.92
N THR A 89 11.89 13.25 -29.13
CA THR A 89 11.58 12.40 -27.96
C THR A 89 10.08 12.11 -27.88
N ILE A 90 9.72 10.86 -27.63
CA ILE A 90 8.37 10.42 -27.33
C ILE A 90 8.36 9.76 -25.96
N VAL A 91 7.39 10.11 -25.12
CA VAL A 91 7.09 9.41 -23.86
C VAL A 91 5.74 8.72 -24.01
N ASP A 92 5.72 7.40 -23.87
CA ASP A 92 4.49 6.57 -23.96
C ASP A 92 4.08 6.17 -22.53
N LEU A 93 2.98 6.72 -22.03
CA LEU A 93 2.44 6.47 -20.70
C LEU A 93 1.41 5.34 -20.75
N GLY A 94 1.67 4.25 -20.04
CA GLY A 94 0.91 3.00 -20.16
C GLY A 94 1.28 2.24 -21.44
N ALA A 95 2.57 2.13 -21.69
CA ALA A 95 3.15 1.66 -22.96
C ALA A 95 2.83 0.20 -23.29
N GLY A 96 2.46 -0.62 -22.30
CA GLY A 96 2.16 -2.03 -22.49
C GLY A 96 3.33 -2.77 -23.14
N THR A 97 3.07 -3.40 -24.29
CA THR A 97 4.09 -4.12 -25.08
C THR A 97 4.83 -3.24 -26.09
N GLY A 98 4.81 -1.90 -25.91
CA GLY A 98 5.64 -0.95 -26.66
C GLY A 98 5.16 -0.65 -28.10
N ALA A 99 3.86 -0.63 -28.32
CA ALA A 99 3.26 -0.41 -29.67
C ALA A 99 3.71 0.90 -30.33
N THR A 100 3.93 1.96 -29.56
CA THR A 100 4.40 3.26 -30.08
C THR A 100 5.79 3.18 -30.71
N ALA A 101 6.73 2.49 -30.07
CA ALA A 101 8.07 2.30 -30.64
C ALA A 101 8.03 1.48 -31.94
N TRP A 102 7.20 0.43 -31.98
CA TRP A 102 6.97 -0.36 -33.18
C TRP A 102 6.35 0.49 -34.30
N ALA A 103 5.35 1.32 -33.98
CA ALA A 103 4.72 2.21 -34.97
C ALA A 103 5.73 3.19 -35.56
N LEU A 104 6.62 3.76 -34.73
CA LEU A 104 7.66 4.65 -35.22
C LEU A 104 8.65 3.92 -36.14
N ALA A 105 9.09 2.70 -35.80
CA ALA A 105 9.96 1.89 -36.66
C ALA A 105 9.30 1.56 -38.00
N VAL A 106 8.00 1.22 -38.00
CA VAL A 106 7.22 0.98 -39.24
C VAL A 106 7.12 2.25 -40.09
N ALA A 107 6.81 3.41 -39.45
CA ALA A 107 6.73 4.70 -40.16
C ALA A 107 8.08 5.09 -40.79
N MET A 108 9.18 4.92 -40.08
CA MET A 108 10.53 5.17 -40.61
C MET A 108 10.87 4.23 -41.77
N THR A 109 10.49 2.95 -41.69
CA THR A 109 10.63 1.98 -42.77
C THR A 109 9.77 2.38 -43.97
N GLY A 110 8.63 2.99 -43.72
CA GLY A 110 7.73 3.53 -44.74
C GLY A 110 8.16 4.85 -45.40
N GLY A 111 9.31 5.41 -44.93
CA GLY A 111 9.88 6.63 -45.54
C GLY A 111 9.75 7.87 -44.65
N LEU A 112 9.29 7.77 -43.40
CA LEU A 112 9.34 8.88 -42.47
C LEU A 112 10.80 9.26 -42.18
N SER A 113 11.14 10.50 -42.47
CA SER A 113 12.49 11.03 -42.22
C SER A 113 12.56 11.64 -40.82
N VAL A 114 13.12 10.89 -39.89
CA VAL A 114 13.49 11.36 -38.55
C VAL A 114 14.95 11.03 -38.30
N GLY A 115 15.58 11.80 -37.45
CA GLY A 115 16.98 11.60 -37.07
C GLY A 115 17.22 10.32 -36.25
N HIS A 116 17.59 10.51 -35.00
CA HIS A 116 17.72 9.46 -33.98
C HIS A 116 16.71 9.74 -32.86
N PRO A 117 15.46 9.34 -33.03
CA PRO A 117 14.42 9.62 -32.05
C PRO A 117 14.66 8.77 -30.79
N ARG A 118 14.30 9.34 -29.64
CA ARG A 118 14.26 8.65 -28.35
C ARG A 118 12.82 8.30 -27.98
N VAL A 119 12.60 7.08 -27.53
CA VAL A 119 11.28 6.63 -27.03
C VAL A 119 11.45 6.12 -25.61
N VAL A 120 10.68 6.68 -24.66
CA VAL A 120 10.63 6.23 -23.28
C VAL A 120 9.29 5.55 -23.07
N LEU A 121 9.32 4.25 -22.83
CA LEU A 121 8.15 3.42 -22.54
C LEU A 121 7.96 3.34 -21.03
N VAL A 122 6.85 3.88 -20.54
CA VAL A 122 6.50 3.91 -19.12
C VAL A 122 5.33 2.99 -18.88
N ASP A 123 5.50 1.95 -18.08
CA ASP A 123 4.42 1.05 -17.69
C ASP A 123 4.59 0.57 -16.25
N GLY A 124 3.46 0.32 -15.61
CA GLY A 124 3.41 -0.16 -14.23
C GLY A 124 3.52 -1.66 -14.08
N SER A 125 3.53 -2.40 -15.16
CA SER A 125 3.55 -3.87 -15.17
C SER A 125 4.93 -4.38 -15.62
N PRO A 126 5.72 -4.98 -14.72
CA PRO A 126 7.00 -5.61 -15.10
C PRO A 126 6.83 -6.65 -16.21
N PRO A 127 5.84 -7.57 -16.16
CA PRO A 127 5.64 -8.55 -17.23
C PRO A 127 5.37 -7.92 -18.61
N MET A 128 4.66 -6.79 -18.63
CA MET A 128 4.39 -6.08 -19.89
C MET A 128 5.66 -5.44 -20.46
N LEU A 129 6.46 -4.78 -19.64
CA LEU A 129 7.71 -4.16 -20.08
C LEU A 129 8.78 -5.19 -20.46
N GLN A 130 8.90 -6.29 -19.73
CA GLN A 130 9.80 -7.38 -20.10
C GLN A 130 9.42 -7.99 -21.46
N ALA A 131 8.11 -8.12 -21.72
CA ALA A 131 7.64 -8.54 -23.05
C ALA A 131 7.95 -7.46 -24.11
N ALA A 132 7.77 -6.17 -23.80
CA ALA A 132 8.10 -5.08 -24.71
C ALA A 132 9.59 -5.07 -25.07
N GLU A 133 10.47 -5.28 -24.11
CA GLU A 133 11.93 -5.34 -24.30
C GLU A 133 12.31 -6.52 -25.21
N ALA A 134 11.85 -7.73 -24.90
CA ALA A 134 12.14 -8.92 -25.70
C ALA A 134 11.60 -8.80 -27.13
N LEU A 135 10.40 -8.27 -27.29
CA LEU A 135 9.79 -8.03 -28.61
C LEU A 135 10.57 -6.96 -29.39
N TRP A 136 11.06 -5.92 -28.71
CA TRP A 136 11.87 -4.88 -29.35
C TRP A 136 13.22 -5.42 -29.81
N GLU A 137 13.91 -6.21 -29.01
CA GLU A 137 15.13 -6.89 -29.42
C GLU A 137 14.92 -7.78 -30.65
N SER A 138 13.80 -8.51 -30.69
CA SER A 138 13.42 -9.30 -31.87
C SER A 138 13.20 -8.40 -33.10
N LEU A 139 12.55 -7.24 -32.93
CA LEU A 139 12.34 -6.28 -34.01
C LEU A 139 13.65 -5.71 -34.54
N GLN A 140 14.61 -5.41 -33.67
CA GLN A 140 15.93 -4.91 -34.09
C GLN A 140 16.71 -5.92 -34.95
N ARG A 141 16.43 -7.22 -34.79
CA ARG A 141 17.00 -8.31 -35.64
C ARG A 141 16.21 -8.55 -36.92
N ASP A 142 15.02 -7.96 -37.07
CA ASP A 142 14.18 -8.10 -38.23
C ASP A 142 14.83 -7.54 -39.49
N THR A 143 14.66 -8.20 -40.62
CA THR A 143 15.24 -7.78 -41.91
C THR A 143 14.57 -6.55 -42.48
N THR A 144 13.28 -6.36 -42.25
CA THR A 144 12.49 -5.23 -42.79
C THR A 144 12.56 -4.00 -41.87
N PHE A 145 12.31 -4.19 -40.57
CA PHE A 145 12.17 -3.09 -39.62
C PHE A 145 13.44 -2.84 -38.80
N GLY A 146 14.35 -3.82 -38.70
CA GLY A 146 15.56 -3.73 -37.88
C GLY A 146 16.46 -2.52 -38.20
N PRO A 147 16.67 -2.16 -39.50
CA PRO A 147 17.43 -0.95 -39.80
C PRO A 147 16.83 0.34 -39.23
N ALA A 148 15.51 0.47 -39.17
CA ALA A 148 14.82 1.60 -38.57
C ALA A 148 14.81 1.49 -37.04
N ALA A 149 14.52 0.29 -36.51
CA ALA A 149 14.48 0.05 -35.06
C ALA A 149 15.83 0.33 -34.37
N ARG A 150 16.97 0.00 -34.98
CA ARG A 150 18.31 0.31 -34.43
C ARG A 150 18.66 1.79 -34.40
N ARG A 151 17.90 2.66 -35.09
CA ARG A 151 18.07 4.12 -35.05
C ARG A 151 17.24 4.78 -33.92
N ILE A 152 16.36 4.04 -33.31
CA ILE A 152 15.51 4.51 -32.21
C ILE A 152 16.21 4.15 -30.88
N GLU A 153 16.55 5.15 -30.10
CA GLU A 153 16.97 4.96 -28.72
C GLU A 153 15.74 4.67 -27.87
N ILE A 154 15.73 3.53 -27.17
CA ILE A 154 14.59 3.14 -26.34
C ILE A 154 14.99 2.99 -24.88
N THR A 155 14.13 3.44 -23.97
CA THR A 155 14.27 3.27 -22.52
C THR A 155 12.99 2.65 -21.98
N PHE A 156 13.11 1.65 -21.12
CA PHE A 156 12.00 0.98 -20.46
C PHE A 156 11.97 1.42 -18.99
N GLU A 157 10.89 2.08 -18.59
CA GLU A 157 10.73 2.62 -17.24
C GLU A 157 9.58 1.93 -16.51
N CYS A 158 9.92 1.01 -15.60
CA CYS A 158 8.94 0.33 -14.76
C CYS A 158 8.51 1.24 -13.62
N THR A 159 7.55 2.11 -13.89
CA THR A 159 7.03 3.07 -12.90
C THR A 159 5.58 3.42 -13.17
N THR A 160 4.91 3.98 -12.18
CA THR A 160 3.57 4.51 -12.40
C THR A 160 3.61 5.72 -13.33
N TRP A 161 2.74 5.74 -14.33
CA TRP A 161 2.59 6.88 -15.23
C TRP A 161 2.21 8.17 -14.51
N THR A 162 1.67 8.08 -13.29
CA THR A 162 1.22 9.24 -12.50
C THR A 162 2.34 10.04 -11.86
N ARG A 163 3.54 9.44 -11.73
CA ARG A 163 4.74 10.05 -11.11
C ARG A 163 6.01 9.58 -11.81
N PRO A 164 6.23 9.96 -13.06
CA PRO A 164 7.47 9.59 -13.73
C PRO A 164 8.68 10.20 -12.98
N PRO A 165 9.74 9.42 -12.75
CA PRO A 165 10.89 9.87 -11.98
C PRO A 165 11.90 10.71 -12.79
N PHE A 166 11.55 11.09 -14.01
CA PHE A 166 12.42 11.80 -14.94
C PHE A 166 11.69 12.98 -15.57
N SER A 167 12.45 13.85 -16.23
CA SER A 167 11.95 14.97 -17.03
C SER A 167 12.30 14.75 -18.51
N ALA A 168 11.41 15.13 -19.42
CA ALA A 168 11.58 15.04 -20.85
C ALA A 168 11.03 16.31 -21.55
N PRO A 169 11.61 17.49 -21.29
CA PRO A 169 11.09 18.74 -21.79
C PRO A 169 11.06 18.76 -23.33
N GLY A 170 9.94 19.21 -23.88
CA GLY A 170 9.73 19.25 -25.32
C GLY A 170 9.35 17.91 -25.98
N ALA A 171 9.30 16.81 -25.22
CA ALA A 171 8.83 15.53 -25.74
C ALA A 171 7.34 15.57 -26.14
N GLU A 172 6.95 14.69 -27.07
CA GLU A 172 5.55 14.35 -27.30
C GLU A 172 5.15 13.21 -26.34
N CYS A 173 4.01 13.35 -25.69
CA CYS A 173 3.45 12.32 -24.84
C CYS A 173 2.35 11.58 -25.59
N ILE A 174 2.37 10.25 -25.51
CA ILE A 174 1.30 9.37 -26.02
C ILE A 174 0.71 8.63 -24.82
N ALA A 175 -0.61 8.59 -24.74
CA ALA A 175 -1.34 7.83 -23.72
C ALA A 175 -2.43 7.02 -24.43
N SER A 176 -2.13 5.75 -24.66
CA SER A 176 -3.01 4.87 -25.42
C SER A 176 -3.84 4.02 -24.47
N TYR A 177 -5.19 4.22 -24.52
CA TYR A 177 -6.17 3.43 -23.75
C TYR A 177 -6.02 3.53 -22.21
N LEU A 178 -5.22 4.47 -21.75
CA LEU A 178 -4.88 4.67 -20.33
C LEU A 178 -6.12 4.96 -19.46
N PHE A 179 -7.14 5.61 -20.03
CA PHE A 179 -8.34 6.04 -19.31
C PHE A 179 -9.56 5.13 -19.51
N ASP A 180 -9.48 4.12 -20.39
CA ASP A 180 -10.63 3.33 -20.82
C ASP A 180 -11.33 2.58 -19.69
N HIS A 181 -10.60 2.25 -18.63
CA HIS A 181 -11.11 1.56 -17.44
C HIS A 181 -11.41 2.49 -16.25
N SER A 182 -11.28 3.81 -16.43
CA SER A 182 -11.55 4.77 -15.35
C SER A 182 -13.05 4.91 -15.09
N SER A 183 -13.46 4.75 -13.83
CA SER A 183 -14.85 4.99 -13.45
C SER A 183 -15.18 6.49 -13.52
N ARG A 184 -16.43 6.84 -13.82
CA ARG A 184 -16.88 8.24 -13.89
C ARG A 184 -16.61 9.02 -12.60
N ALA A 185 -16.71 8.37 -11.45
CA ALA A 185 -16.48 8.99 -10.15
C ALA A 185 -15.01 9.44 -9.96
N ARG A 186 -14.07 8.80 -10.65
CA ARG A 186 -12.62 9.04 -10.49
C ARG A 186 -11.99 9.87 -11.60
N LEU A 187 -12.75 10.27 -12.62
CA LEU A 187 -12.22 11.00 -13.77
C LEU A 187 -11.53 12.31 -13.39
N GLY A 188 -11.99 13.00 -12.33
CA GLY A 188 -11.35 14.22 -11.83
C GLY A 188 -9.95 13.94 -11.27
N GLU A 189 -9.81 12.90 -10.44
CA GLU A 189 -8.52 12.47 -9.86
C GLU A 189 -7.54 12.04 -10.95
N VAL A 190 -8.02 11.27 -11.91
CA VAL A 190 -7.22 10.74 -13.02
C VAL A 190 -6.72 11.87 -13.94
N ALA A 191 -7.59 12.83 -14.29
CA ALA A 191 -7.21 13.99 -15.10
C ALA A 191 -6.18 14.87 -14.38
N SER A 192 -6.37 15.14 -13.08
CA SER A 192 -5.40 15.91 -12.28
C SER A 192 -4.07 15.17 -12.11
N ALA A 193 -4.08 13.85 -11.96
CA ALA A 193 -2.87 13.04 -11.91
C ALA A 193 -2.12 13.09 -13.24
N PHE A 194 -2.84 13.03 -14.36
CA PHE A 194 -2.27 13.13 -15.71
C PHE A 194 -1.67 14.51 -15.98
N ASP A 195 -2.35 15.59 -15.59
CA ASP A 195 -1.82 16.93 -15.69
C ASP A 195 -0.53 17.11 -14.89
N ARG A 196 -0.48 16.63 -13.66
CA ARG A 196 0.75 16.64 -12.85
C ARG A 196 1.88 15.85 -13.49
N ALA A 197 1.60 14.63 -13.97
CA ALA A 197 2.59 13.77 -14.62
C ALA A 197 3.19 14.45 -15.86
N THR A 198 2.35 14.99 -16.74
CA THR A 198 2.78 15.68 -17.94
C THR A 198 3.50 17.00 -17.64
N SER A 199 3.12 17.69 -16.56
CA SER A 199 3.85 18.87 -16.06
C SER A 199 5.24 18.51 -15.54
N THR A 200 5.36 17.43 -14.76
CA THR A 200 6.65 16.91 -14.28
C THR A 200 7.57 16.51 -15.45
N LEU A 201 7.02 15.89 -16.46
CA LEU A 201 7.74 15.54 -17.68
C LEU A 201 8.16 16.77 -18.51
N GLY A 202 7.49 17.92 -18.34
CA GLY A 202 7.72 19.11 -19.14
C GLY A 202 7.18 19.01 -20.58
N VAL A 203 6.20 18.14 -20.82
CA VAL A 203 5.61 17.96 -22.15
C VAL A 203 4.57 19.03 -22.46
N ARG A 204 4.53 19.43 -23.72
CA ARG A 204 3.57 20.46 -24.22
C ARG A 204 2.52 19.91 -25.17
N ARG A 205 2.72 18.67 -25.61
CA ARG A 205 1.82 17.99 -26.54
C ARG A 205 1.52 16.60 -26.08
N VAL A 206 0.24 16.24 -26.09
CA VAL A 206 -0.25 14.93 -25.71
C VAL A 206 -1.19 14.40 -26.77
N HIS A 207 -1.03 13.12 -27.11
CA HIS A 207 -1.96 12.35 -27.91
C HIS A 207 -2.67 11.33 -27.03
N LEU A 208 -3.98 11.47 -26.89
CA LEU A 208 -4.84 10.57 -26.13
C LEU A 208 -5.58 9.65 -27.10
N LEU A 209 -5.41 8.33 -26.95
CA LEU A 209 -6.10 7.33 -27.74
C LEU A 209 -7.04 6.51 -26.84
N SER A 210 -8.22 6.20 -27.34
CA SER A 210 -9.25 5.44 -26.62
C SER A 210 -10.05 4.56 -27.58
N ALA A 211 -10.65 3.50 -27.07
CA ALA A 211 -11.62 2.73 -27.86
C ALA A 211 -12.85 3.58 -28.14
N ASN A 212 -13.47 3.44 -29.32
CA ASN A 212 -14.64 4.23 -29.69
C ASN A 212 -15.79 4.11 -28.69
N GLY A 213 -16.04 2.91 -28.17
CA GLY A 213 -17.03 2.70 -27.11
C GLY A 213 -16.75 3.42 -25.79
N LYS A 214 -15.52 3.94 -25.59
CA LYS A 214 -15.09 4.69 -24.42
C LYS A 214 -14.98 6.21 -24.68
N ARG A 215 -15.43 6.68 -25.84
CA ARG A 215 -15.42 8.10 -26.21
C ARG A 215 -15.99 9.03 -25.12
N PRO A 216 -17.12 8.69 -24.42
CA PRO A 216 -17.62 9.56 -23.37
C PRO A 216 -16.66 9.72 -22.18
N VAL A 217 -15.81 8.73 -21.90
CA VAL A 217 -14.77 8.78 -20.88
C VAL A 217 -13.66 9.73 -21.34
N LEU A 218 -13.19 9.56 -22.57
CA LEU A 218 -12.16 10.42 -23.17
C LEU A 218 -12.61 11.89 -23.20
N ASP A 219 -13.82 12.17 -23.68
CA ASP A 219 -14.37 13.52 -23.76
C ASP A 219 -14.47 14.17 -22.36
N ALA A 220 -14.83 13.39 -21.35
CA ALA A 220 -14.88 13.87 -19.98
C ALA A 220 -13.49 14.15 -19.38
N VAL A 221 -12.48 13.36 -19.72
CA VAL A 221 -11.07 13.64 -19.34
C VAL A 221 -10.57 14.89 -20.05
N VAL A 222 -10.78 15.01 -21.36
CA VAL A 222 -10.40 16.18 -22.16
C VAL A 222 -11.02 17.46 -21.60
N THR A 223 -12.30 17.43 -21.24
CA THR A 223 -13.00 18.59 -20.65
C THR A 223 -12.34 19.02 -19.34
N ARG A 224 -11.94 18.08 -18.50
CA ARG A 224 -11.26 18.37 -17.22
C ARG A 224 -9.85 18.90 -17.44
N LEU A 225 -9.12 18.36 -18.39
CA LEU A 225 -7.78 18.83 -18.77
C LEU A 225 -7.85 20.26 -19.32
N GLY A 226 -8.94 20.65 -19.97
CA GLY A 226 -9.19 22.03 -20.37
C GLY A 226 -9.13 23.00 -19.20
N GLY A 227 -9.61 22.60 -18.00
CA GLY A 227 -9.48 23.38 -16.76
C GLY A 227 -8.04 23.55 -16.26
N HIS A 228 -7.10 22.73 -16.75
CA HIS A 228 -5.67 22.80 -16.47
C HIS A 228 -4.84 23.44 -17.61
N GLY A 229 -5.50 24.12 -18.55
CA GLY A 229 -4.86 24.87 -19.65
C GLY A 229 -4.50 24.03 -20.89
N TRP A 230 -5.02 22.81 -20.98
CA TRP A 230 -4.88 21.97 -22.17
C TRP A 230 -5.95 22.33 -23.22
N VAL A 231 -5.51 22.56 -24.45
CA VAL A 231 -6.40 22.98 -25.54
C VAL A 231 -6.46 21.89 -26.61
N PRO A 232 -7.66 21.37 -26.93
CA PRO A 232 -7.82 20.43 -28.03
C PRO A 232 -7.38 21.06 -29.35
N ARG A 233 -6.63 20.32 -30.15
CA ARG A 233 -6.22 20.73 -31.49
C ARG A 233 -6.80 19.78 -32.52
N PRO A 234 -7.10 20.24 -33.73
CA PRO A 234 -7.54 19.38 -34.80
C PRO A 234 -6.48 18.31 -35.09
N ALA A 235 -6.94 17.14 -35.51
CA ALA A 235 -6.05 16.12 -36.03
C ALA A 235 -5.21 16.69 -37.18
N SER A 236 -4.04 16.06 -37.45
CA SER A 236 -3.21 16.45 -38.59
C SER A 236 -4.03 16.50 -39.87
N GLN A 237 -3.77 17.46 -40.74
CA GLN A 237 -4.41 17.59 -42.06
C GLN A 237 -3.90 16.53 -43.03
N HIS A 238 -2.83 15.81 -42.68
CA HIS A 238 -2.32 14.73 -43.53
C HIS A 238 -3.24 13.51 -43.49
N PRO A 239 -3.48 12.85 -44.64
CA PRO A 239 -4.24 11.62 -44.66
C PRO A 239 -3.56 10.53 -43.84
N PRO A 240 -4.31 9.60 -43.23
CA PRO A 240 -3.73 8.52 -42.45
C PRO A 240 -2.73 7.72 -43.30
N TRP A 241 -1.54 7.54 -42.75
CA TRP A 241 -0.47 6.78 -43.41
C TRP A 241 -0.79 5.31 -43.59
N TRP A 242 -1.69 4.81 -42.76
CA TRP A 242 -1.97 3.38 -42.63
C TRP A 242 -3.45 3.10 -42.84
N THR A 243 -3.73 2.21 -43.79
CA THR A 243 -5.07 1.72 -44.06
C THR A 243 -5.11 0.21 -43.95
N GLY A 244 -6.25 -0.38 -43.64
CA GLY A 244 -6.44 -1.81 -43.50
C GLY A 244 -5.96 -2.43 -42.19
N ALA A 245 -6.20 -3.71 -41.96
CA ALA A 245 -5.87 -4.46 -40.75
C ALA A 245 -4.61 -5.33 -40.94
N VAL A 246 -3.88 -5.60 -39.84
CA VAL A 246 -2.80 -6.59 -39.81
C VAL A 246 -3.46 -7.97 -39.78
N GLU A 247 -3.32 -8.73 -40.85
CA GLU A 247 -3.89 -10.05 -41.00
C GLU A 247 -2.82 -11.14 -40.75
N GLY A 248 -3.23 -12.39 -40.58
CA GLY A 248 -2.30 -13.53 -40.49
C GLY A 248 -1.78 -13.86 -39.07
N LEU A 249 -2.31 -13.22 -38.00
CA LEU A 249 -1.95 -13.55 -36.63
C LEU A 249 -2.70 -14.77 -36.06
N GLY A 250 -3.79 -15.24 -36.71
CA GLY A 250 -4.64 -16.32 -36.20
C GLY A 250 -3.91 -17.67 -36.10
N ASP A 251 -3.33 -18.15 -37.21
CA ASP A 251 -2.61 -19.44 -37.25
C ASP A 251 -1.37 -19.44 -36.34
N ALA A 252 -0.75 -18.29 -36.19
CA ALA A 252 0.41 -18.14 -35.36
C ALA A 252 0.06 -18.19 -33.84
N ARG A 253 -1.10 -17.68 -33.47
CA ARG A 253 -1.61 -17.79 -32.08
C ARG A 253 -1.77 -19.27 -31.72
N GLU A 254 -2.36 -20.06 -32.60
CA GLU A 254 -2.52 -21.49 -32.34
C GLU A 254 -1.17 -22.21 -32.24
N ALA A 255 -0.20 -21.84 -33.08
CA ALA A 255 1.13 -22.43 -33.03
C ALA A 255 1.89 -22.09 -31.78
N VAL A 256 1.77 -20.84 -31.27
CA VAL A 256 2.42 -20.41 -29.99
C VAL A 256 1.69 -21.01 -28.80
N LEU A 257 0.36 -21.09 -28.86
CA LEU A 257 -0.47 -21.63 -27.78
C LEU A 257 -0.67 -23.15 -27.85
N ALA A 258 0.02 -23.86 -28.77
CA ALA A 258 0.01 -25.31 -28.84
C ALA A 258 0.53 -25.93 -27.54
N GLY A 259 -0.33 -26.46 -26.70
CA GLY A 259 -0.01 -26.98 -25.37
C GLY A 259 -0.72 -26.28 -24.23
N VAL A 260 -1.40 -25.16 -24.48
CA VAL A 260 -2.38 -24.59 -23.56
C VAL A 260 -3.69 -25.41 -23.69
N PRO A 261 -4.39 -25.73 -22.58
CA PRO A 261 -5.63 -26.50 -22.61
C PRO A 261 -6.63 -25.97 -23.64
N THR A 262 -7.23 -26.89 -24.43
CA THR A 262 -8.18 -26.53 -25.48
C THR A 262 -9.60 -26.30 -25.00
N ASP A 263 -9.91 -26.70 -23.82
CA ASP A 263 -11.21 -26.61 -23.14
C ASP A 263 -11.57 -25.24 -22.61
N LEU A 264 -10.65 -24.28 -22.73
CA LEU A 264 -10.94 -22.90 -22.35
C LEU A 264 -11.93 -22.27 -23.33
N PRO A 265 -13.14 -21.85 -22.87
CA PRO A 265 -14.28 -21.51 -23.73
C PRO A 265 -14.05 -20.30 -24.65
N TRP A 266 -13.01 -19.54 -24.43
CA TRP A 266 -12.65 -18.31 -25.15
C TRP A 266 -11.40 -18.47 -26.04
N ARG A 267 -10.69 -19.60 -25.99
CA ARG A 267 -9.48 -19.84 -26.81
C ARG A 267 -9.73 -19.63 -28.29
N ASN A 268 -10.91 -20.03 -28.79
CA ASN A 268 -11.30 -19.93 -30.19
C ASN A 268 -12.06 -18.64 -30.53
N LYS A 269 -12.32 -17.78 -29.55
CA LYS A 269 -12.96 -16.48 -29.81
C LYS A 269 -11.87 -15.41 -29.82
N ALA A 270 -11.58 -14.89 -31.03
CA ALA A 270 -10.85 -13.63 -31.11
C ALA A 270 -11.57 -12.60 -30.23
N PRO A 271 -10.85 -11.84 -29.39
CA PRO A 271 -11.45 -10.73 -28.66
C PRO A 271 -12.12 -9.83 -29.72
N SER A 272 -13.44 -9.82 -29.75
CA SER A 272 -14.18 -8.93 -30.64
C SER A 272 -14.14 -7.55 -30.02
N PHE A 273 -13.37 -6.66 -30.60
CA PHE A 273 -13.52 -5.24 -30.29
C PHE A 273 -14.72 -4.74 -31.09
N ASP A 274 -15.73 -4.22 -30.39
CA ASP A 274 -16.82 -3.51 -31.04
C ASP A 274 -16.25 -2.30 -31.79
N GLY A 275 -16.29 -2.43 -33.12
CA GLY A 275 -15.98 -1.38 -34.07
C GLY A 275 -14.50 -1.10 -34.28
N ASP A 276 -14.12 -1.04 -35.54
CA ASP A 276 -12.77 -0.75 -36.04
C ASP A 276 -12.24 0.67 -35.78
N SER A 277 -12.86 1.46 -34.91
CA SER A 277 -12.51 2.86 -34.75
C SER A 277 -11.89 3.17 -33.39
N VAL A 278 -10.66 3.65 -33.45
CA VAL A 278 -9.99 4.36 -32.37
C VAL A 278 -10.42 5.84 -32.42
N VAL A 279 -10.67 6.42 -31.26
CA VAL A 279 -10.85 7.86 -31.10
C VAL A 279 -9.55 8.42 -30.55
N ALA A 280 -9.06 9.48 -31.20
CA ALA A 280 -7.87 10.17 -30.76
C ALA A 280 -8.12 11.67 -30.61
N THR A 281 -7.52 12.26 -29.60
CA THR A 281 -7.53 13.71 -29.40
C THR A 281 -6.11 14.18 -29.12
N ARG A 282 -5.67 15.23 -29.85
CA ARG A 282 -4.43 15.92 -29.57
C ARG A 282 -4.71 17.12 -28.67
N LEU A 283 -3.94 17.28 -27.62
CA LEU A 283 -3.98 18.42 -26.72
C LEU A 283 -2.62 19.12 -26.73
N ASP A 284 -2.62 20.45 -26.87
CA ASP A 284 -1.42 21.29 -26.76
C ASP A 284 -1.60 22.26 -25.57
N ARG A 285 -0.50 22.63 -24.90
CA ARG A 285 -0.44 23.57 -23.80
C ARG A 285 0.60 24.66 -24.10
N GLU A 286 0.20 25.91 -23.98
CA GLU A 286 1.07 27.05 -24.33
C GLU A 286 2.02 27.44 -23.20
N GLU A 287 1.58 27.38 -21.95
CA GLU A 287 2.40 27.67 -20.78
C GLU A 287 2.74 26.40 -19.98
N LEU A 288 4.01 26.20 -19.70
CA LEU A 288 4.45 25.20 -18.72
C LEU A 288 4.32 25.83 -17.33
N ALA A 289 3.54 25.23 -16.46
CA ALA A 289 3.75 25.44 -15.03
C ALA A 289 5.20 25.01 -14.74
N VAL A 290 6.02 25.95 -14.27
CA VAL A 290 7.41 25.66 -13.88
C VAL A 290 7.34 24.60 -12.77
N ALA A 291 7.76 23.37 -13.08
CA ALA A 291 7.93 22.36 -12.05
C ALA A 291 9.06 22.86 -11.13
N PRO A 292 8.85 22.90 -9.82
CA PRO A 292 9.93 23.27 -8.92
C PRO A 292 11.06 22.25 -9.04
N ASP A 293 12.30 22.72 -9.10
CA ASP A 293 13.56 21.95 -9.20
C ASP A 293 13.88 21.15 -7.92
N HIS A 294 12.91 20.50 -7.30
CA HIS A 294 13.12 19.73 -6.09
C HIS A 294 13.01 18.22 -6.34
N PRO A 295 14.07 17.45 -6.05
CA PRO A 295 14.12 15.99 -6.23
C PRO A 295 13.14 15.22 -5.34
N VAL A 296 12.55 15.86 -4.33
CA VAL A 296 11.47 15.32 -3.51
C VAL A 296 10.35 16.35 -3.49
N ALA A 297 9.22 16.06 -4.13
CA ALA A 297 8.06 16.94 -4.03
C ALA A 297 7.68 17.11 -2.56
N PRO A 298 7.53 18.34 -2.05
CA PRO A 298 7.09 18.58 -0.68
C PRO A 298 5.74 17.87 -0.48
N PHE A 299 5.46 17.47 0.76
CA PHE A 299 4.16 16.89 1.11
C PHE A 299 3.05 17.85 0.68
N GLN A 300 2.21 17.39 -0.26
CA GLN A 300 1.06 18.14 -0.74
C GLN A 300 -0.19 17.46 -0.18
N PRO A 301 -0.80 18.04 0.86
CA PRO A 301 -1.99 17.48 1.44
C PRO A 301 -3.17 17.56 0.47
N ASP A 302 -4.00 16.51 0.46
CA ASP A 302 -5.32 16.57 -0.16
C ASP A 302 -6.27 17.45 0.68
N PRO A 303 -7.49 17.77 0.20
CA PRO A 303 -8.41 18.63 0.94
C PRO A 303 -8.80 18.10 2.35
N ALA A 304 -8.80 16.80 2.59
CA ALA A 304 -9.07 16.23 3.91
C ALA A 304 -7.84 16.35 4.82
N GLN A 305 -6.67 16.03 4.27
CA GLN A 305 -5.39 16.21 4.96
C GLN A 305 -5.13 17.70 5.26
N GLU A 306 -5.41 18.60 4.31
CA GLU A 306 -5.24 20.04 4.49
C GLU A 306 -6.06 20.56 5.69
N ARG A 307 -7.33 20.18 5.79
CA ARG A 307 -8.16 20.54 6.95
C ARG A 307 -7.58 20.01 8.25
N ALA A 308 -7.00 18.79 8.24
CA ALA A 308 -6.38 18.19 9.41
C ALA A 308 -5.02 18.84 9.77
N CYS A 309 -4.31 19.42 8.80
CA CYS A 309 -3.04 20.12 9.01
C CYS A 309 -3.20 21.51 9.67
N ILE A 310 -4.39 22.13 9.59
CA ILE A 310 -4.61 23.50 10.11
C ILE A 310 -4.70 23.48 11.64
N PRO A 311 -3.83 24.23 12.36
CA PRO A 311 -3.94 24.39 13.81
C PRO A 311 -5.16 25.27 14.16
N ASP A 312 -6.21 24.66 14.68
CA ASP A 312 -7.49 25.32 14.99
C ASP A 312 -7.68 25.60 16.49
N GLY A 313 -6.66 25.31 17.33
CA GLY A 313 -6.72 25.50 18.78
C GLY A 313 -7.76 24.60 19.46
N ARG A 314 -8.03 23.43 18.89
CA ARG A 314 -8.97 22.42 19.42
C ARG A 314 -8.23 21.13 19.74
N LEU A 315 -8.76 20.40 20.71
CA LEU A 315 -8.40 19.02 20.97
C LEU A 315 -8.67 18.20 19.70
N THR A 316 -7.62 17.72 19.04
CA THR A 316 -7.72 17.19 17.66
C THR A 316 -7.45 15.69 17.59
N LEU A 317 -8.34 14.98 16.91
CA LEU A 317 -8.18 13.57 16.59
C LEU A 317 -8.24 13.38 15.05
N VAL A 318 -7.16 12.86 14.48
CA VAL A 318 -7.13 12.49 13.05
C VAL A 318 -7.21 10.97 12.95
N VAL A 319 -8.28 10.48 12.35
CA VAL A 319 -8.46 9.05 12.08
C VAL A 319 -8.32 8.79 10.59
N GLY A 320 -7.76 7.64 10.24
CA GLY A 320 -7.61 7.34 8.84
C GLY A 320 -7.18 5.91 8.58
N ALA A 321 -7.50 5.43 7.39
CA ALA A 321 -7.11 4.11 6.94
C ALA A 321 -5.58 3.94 6.84
N ALA A 322 -5.14 2.69 6.72
CA ALA A 322 -3.72 2.39 6.49
C ALA A 322 -3.18 3.17 5.28
N GLY A 323 -2.04 3.86 5.47
CA GLY A 323 -1.40 4.63 4.40
C GLY A 323 -2.07 5.94 4.00
N SER A 324 -3.03 6.45 4.78
CA SER A 324 -3.71 7.74 4.51
C SER A 324 -2.86 8.99 4.82
N GLY A 325 -1.60 8.82 5.24
CA GLY A 325 -0.70 9.93 5.52
C GLY A 325 -0.87 10.58 6.89
N LYS A 326 -1.54 9.91 7.85
CA LYS A 326 -1.75 10.43 9.22
C LYS A 326 -0.50 11.01 9.86
N SER A 327 0.60 10.24 9.83
CA SER A 327 1.87 10.65 10.41
C SER A 327 2.50 11.85 9.69
N ARG A 328 2.30 11.95 8.36
CA ARG A 328 2.71 13.15 7.59
C ARG A 328 1.86 14.36 7.96
N VAL A 329 0.55 14.18 8.10
CA VAL A 329 -0.38 15.24 8.57
C VAL A 329 0.02 15.70 9.97
N LEU A 330 0.41 14.78 10.85
CA LEU A 330 0.87 15.14 12.21
C LEU A 330 2.13 16.02 12.15
N VAL A 331 3.12 15.66 11.34
CA VAL A 331 4.37 16.45 11.17
C VAL A 331 4.09 17.81 10.52
N GLU A 332 3.24 17.86 9.51
CA GLU A 332 2.85 19.12 8.85
C GLU A 332 2.09 20.03 9.81
N ARG A 333 1.14 19.47 10.58
CA ARG A 333 0.41 20.25 11.60
C ARG A 333 1.36 20.76 12.69
N LEU A 334 2.34 19.97 13.11
CA LEU A 334 3.39 20.38 14.02
C LEU A 334 4.15 21.58 13.46
N HIS A 335 4.61 21.51 12.22
CA HIS A 335 5.31 22.60 11.54
C HIS A 335 4.48 23.88 11.52
N ARG A 336 3.22 23.82 11.05
CA ARG A 336 2.29 24.97 11.02
C ARG A 336 1.97 25.50 12.41
N THR A 337 1.94 24.63 13.44
CA THR A 337 1.75 25.06 14.83
C THR A 337 2.92 25.92 15.29
N LEU A 338 4.15 25.54 14.95
CA LEU A 338 5.34 26.33 15.30
C LEU A 338 5.38 27.67 14.54
N GLU A 339 5.05 27.65 13.25
CA GLU A 339 5.00 28.88 12.44
C GLU A 339 3.98 29.89 12.95
N THR A 340 2.82 29.42 13.39
CA THR A 340 1.72 30.28 13.87
C THR A 340 1.87 30.68 15.33
N SER A 341 2.72 30.01 16.13
CA SER A 341 2.96 30.35 17.53
C SER A 341 3.78 31.63 17.66
N ARG A 342 3.24 32.62 18.37
CA ARG A 342 3.92 33.91 18.60
C ARG A 342 5.01 33.84 19.65
N ASP A 343 4.80 33.02 20.70
CA ASP A 343 5.70 32.84 21.83
C ASP A 343 6.53 31.56 21.65
N ALA A 344 7.60 31.46 22.48
CA ALA A 344 8.39 30.23 22.56
C ALA A 344 7.52 29.06 23.01
N ALA A 345 7.57 27.95 22.28
CA ALA A 345 6.77 26.76 22.53
C ALA A 345 7.65 25.54 22.84
N GLU A 346 7.31 24.83 23.91
CA GLU A 346 7.84 23.50 24.24
C GLU A 346 6.87 22.45 23.73
N VAL A 347 7.33 21.58 22.81
CA VAL A 347 6.49 20.60 22.14
C VAL A 347 6.98 19.19 22.39
N LEU A 348 6.05 18.27 22.68
CA LEU A 348 6.30 16.83 22.77
C LEU A 348 5.67 16.11 21.57
N VAL A 349 6.47 15.27 20.90
CA VAL A 349 6.01 14.31 19.91
C VAL A 349 6.28 12.90 20.43
N THR A 350 5.28 12.03 20.39
CA THR A 350 5.40 10.70 21.01
C THR A 350 4.65 9.61 20.23
N THR A 351 5.19 8.40 20.32
CA THR A 351 4.60 7.15 19.82
C THR A 351 5.20 5.95 20.56
N PHE A 352 4.56 4.78 20.50
CA PHE A 352 5.11 3.54 21.07
C PHE A 352 6.26 2.94 20.25
N ASN A 353 6.31 3.18 18.94
CA ASN A 353 7.31 2.58 18.06
C ASN A 353 8.53 3.51 17.90
N ILE A 354 9.72 3.01 18.25
CA ILE A 354 10.97 3.78 18.15
C ILE A 354 11.33 4.08 16.69
N ASP A 355 11.15 3.11 15.78
CA ASP A 355 11.46 3.29 14.36
C ASP A 355 10.54 4.35 13.74
N LEU A 356 9.25 4.33 14.09
CA LEU A 356 8.31 5.36 13.68
C LEU A 356 8.66 6.73 14.28
N LEU A 357 9.09 6.77 15.54
CA LEU A 357 9.54 8.01 16.17
C LEU A 357 10.73 8.62 15.43
N HIS A 358 11.68 7.79 15.01
CA HIS A 358 12.81 8.21 14.20
C HIS A 358 12.35 8.71 12.81
N GLN A 359 11.38 8.05 12.21
CA GLN A 359 10.84 8.48 10.93
C GLN A 359 10.12 9.84 11.01
N LEU A 360 9.33 10.06 12.07
CA LEU A 360 8.70 11.36 12.35
C LEU A 360 9.75 12.46 12.52
N GLY A 361 10.81 12.18 13.28
CA GLY A 361 11.93 13.10 13.47
C GLY A 361 12.67 13.42 12.19
N ARG A 362 12.88 12.41 11.31
CA ARG A 362 13.47 12.59 10.00
C ARG A 362 12.61 13.50 9.12
N TRP A 363 11.31 13.22 9.01
CA TRP A 363 10.39 14.05 8.23
C TRP A 363 10.31 15.49 8.75
N PHE A 364 10.33 15.67 10.06
CA PHE A 364 10.39 17.00 10.67
C PHE A 364 11.71 17.71 10.32
N ALA A 365 12.84 17.02 10.38
CA ALA A 365 14.14 17.58 9.99
C ALA A 365 14.22 17.94 8.51
N GLU A 366 13.63 17.12 7.62
CA GLU A 366 13.58 17.39 6.17
C GLU A 366 12.91 18.74 5.84
N THR A 367 11.94 19.17 6.65
CA THR A 367 11.25 20.46 6.47
C THR A 367 12.02 21.65 7.05
N ILE A 368 12.99 21.42 7.92
CA ILE A 368 13.75 22.46 8.63
C ILE A 368 15.21 22.48 8.18
N ASP A 369 15.95 21.41 8.46
CA ASP A 369 17.34 21.23 8.08
C ASP A 369 17.68 19.73 8.02
N PRO A 370 17.75 19.13 6.83
CA PRO A 370 18.07 17.71 6.67
C PRO A 370 19.39 17.28 7.33
N THR A 371 20.37 18.18 7.45
CA THR A 371 21.67 17.87 8.06
C THR A 371 21.58 17.62 9.57
N GLU A 372 20.58 18.15 10.24
CA GLU A 372 20.33 17.91 11.68
C GLU A 372 19.94 16.45 11.95
N TRP A 373 19.32 15.76 10.99
CA TRP A 373 18.92 14.37 11.16
C TRP A 373 20.10 13.42 11.30
N GLU A 374 21.15 13.57 10.47
CA GLU A 374 22.31 12.70 10.49
C GLU A 374 23.04 12.69 11.83
N ARG A 375 23.00 13.81 12.55
CA ARG A 375 23.57 13.93 13.90
C ARG A 375 22.74 13.20 14.98
N ARG A 376 21.44 12.94 14.73
CA ARG A 376 20.49 12.40 15.72
C ARG A 376 20.16 10.93 15.50
N LYS A 377 20.60 10.37 14.40
CA LYS A 377 20.32 9.00 13.97
C LYS A 377 20.68 7.91 14.99
N ALA A 378 21.60 8.20 15.89
CA ALA A 378 22.05 7.29 16.94
C ALA A 378 21.27 7.42 18.27
N CYS A 379 20.25 8.29 18.35
CA CYS A 379 19.54 8.55 19.61
C CYS A 379 18.55 7.45 19.95
N ASP A 380 18.60 6.95 21.16
CA ASP A 380 17.75 5.88 21.70
C ASP A 380 16.35 6.41 22.06
N GLY A 381 15.51 6.74 21.07
CA GLY A 381 14.09 7.11 21.25
C GLY A 381 13.82 8.29 22.19
N ASP A 382 14.80 9.21 22.37
CA ASP A 382 14.67 10.47 23.12
C ASP A 382 15.62 11.50 22.53
N PHE A 383 15.12 12.44 21.73
CA PHE A 383 15.94 13.47 21.09
C PHE A 383 15.16 14.78 20.95
N THR A 384 15.89 15.91 20.87
CA THR A 384 15.29 17.24 20.86
C THR A 384 15.88 18.09 19.72
N PHE A 385 15.02 18.80 19.00
CA PHE A 385 15.40 19.86 18.08
C PHE A 385 15.27 21.21 18.76
N SER A 386 16.30 22.05 18.68
CA SER A 386 16.32 23.39 19.24
C SER A 386 17.39 24.28 18.59
N ALA A 387 17.11 25.56 18.46
CA ALA A 387 18.05 26.69 18.38
C ALA A 387 19.03 26.83 17.22
N ARG A 388 18.91 26.09 16.08
CA ARG A 388 19.83 26.29 14.96
C ARG A 388 19.17 26.73 13.64
N HIS A 389 17.86 26.73 13.59
CA HIS A 389 17.08 27.17 12.45
C HIS A 389 16.17 28.32 12.88
N ASP A 390 15.86 29.25 11.99
CA ASP A 390 15.03 30.44 12.30
C ASP A 390 13.68 30.07 12.95
N LEU A 391 13.04 29.01 12.46
CA LEU A 391 11.81 28.48 13.04
C LEU A 391 12.03 27.94 14.48
N LEU A 392 13.15 27.26 14.73
CA LEU A 392 13.50 26.67 16.03
C LEU A 392 14.28 27.63 16.95
N SER A 393 14.57 28.85 16.51
CA SER A 393 15.27 29.84 17.38
C SER A 393 14.49 30.15 18.66
N ARG A 394 13.16 29.95 18.59
CA ARG A 394 12.25 30.23 19.72
C ARG A 394 11.62 28.94 20.29
N HIS A 395 11.57 27.84 19.54
CA HIS A 395 10.81 26.65 19.89
C HIS A 395 11.73 25.46 20.22
N ARG A 396 11.21 24.56 21.04
CA ARG A 396 11.87 23.31 21.37
C ARG A 396 10.93 22.14 21.12
N VAL A 397 11.34 21.20 20.27
CA VAL A 397 10.56 20.03 19.91
C VAL A 397 11.27 18.76 20.38
N ARG A 398 10.67 18.06 21.34
CA ARG A 398 11.17 16.81 21.88
C ARG A 398 10.42 15.63 21.30
N PHE A 399 11.17 14.69 20.75
CA PHE A 399 10.66 13.39 20.31
C PHE A 399 11.00 12.36 21.39
N LEU A 400 9.98 11.75 22.00
CA LEU A 400 10.15 10.82 23.10
C LEU A 400 9.27 9.57 22.89
N ASN A 401 9.90 8.39 22.88
CA ASN A 401 9.15 7.14 22.87
C ASN A 401 8.27 7.02 24.11
N TRP A 402 7.01 6.58 23.93
CA TRP A 402 6.02 6.54 25.01
C TRP A 402 6.46 5.68 26.18
N ASP A 403 7.13 4.55 25.93
CA ASP A 403 7.62 3.66 27.01
C ASP A 403 8.70 4.32 27.89
N LYS A 404 9.33 5.41 27.42
CA LYS A 404 10.32 6.18 28.18
C LYS A 404 9.74 7.34 28.99
N VAL A 405 8.47 7.67 28.76
CA VAL A 405 7.78 8.76 29.51
C VAL A 405 7.88 8.58 31.03
N PRO A 406 7.63 7.37 31.61
CA PRO A 406 7.75 7.17 33.07
C PRO A 406 9.13 7.53 33.64
N THR A 407 10.18 7.14 32.99
CA THR A 407 11.55 7.37 33.46
C THR A 407 12.03 8.79 33.20
N ARG A 408 11.71 9.32 32.00
CA ARG A 408 12.23 10.64 31.57
C ARG A 408 11.45 11.81 32.12
N LEU A 409 10.11 11.72 32.16
CA LEU A 409 9.26 12.84 32.57
C LEU A 409 8.74 12.71 34.03
N PHE A 410 8.67 11.50 34.57
CA PHE A 410 8.18 11.29 35.94
C PHE A 410 9.28 10.80 36.89
N GLY A 411 10.50 10.60 36.43
CA GLY A 411 11.63 10.21 37.27
C GLY A 411 11.51 8.83 37.92
N GLN A 412 10.66 7.97 37.34
CA GLN A 412 10.53 6.59 37.83
C GLN A 412 11.81 5.81 37.55
N LYS A 413 12.31 5.12 38.57
CA LYS A 413 13.47 4.22 38.45
C LYS A 413 12.95 2.79 38.22
N GLY A 414 13.22 2.21 37.08
CA GLY A 414 12.87 0.84 36.77
C GLY A 414 12.74 0.63 35.24
N ASN A 415 13.16 -0.51 34.78
CA ASN A 415 12.89 -0.93 33.41
C ASN A 415 11.45 -1.41 33.33
N VAL A 416 10.73 -0.94 32.31
CA VAL A 416 9.47 -1.53 31.85
C VAL A 416 9.83 -2.82 31.09
N ASN A 417 10.48 -3.79 31.76
CA ASN A 417 10.96 -4.97 31.09
C ASN A 417 10.05 -6.17 31.34
N MET A 418 9.97 -6.96 30.32
CA MET A 418 9.33 -8.26 30.21
C MET A 418 9.73 -9.30 31.27
N ASP A 419 10.65 -8.98 32.16
CA ASP A 419 11.04 -9.78 33.34
C ASP A 419 9.88 -10.01 34.33
N SER A 420 8.73 -9.40 34.09
CA SER A 420 7.53 -9.51 34.92
C SER A 420 6.78 -10.85 34.74
N GLU A 421 7.07 -11.65 33.72
CA GLU A 421 6.37 -12.92 33.49
C GLU A 421 6.75 -13.98 34.53
N LEU A 422 8.03 -14.16 34.80
CA LEU A 422 8.51 -15.16 35.79
C LEU A 422 7.99 -14.92 37.21
N PRO A 423 7.98 -13.67 37.75
CA PRO A 423 7.36 -13.39 39.02
C PRO A 423 5.86 -13.70 39.05
N LEU A 424 5.14 -13.41 37.95
CA LEU A 424 3.72 -13.70 37.86
C LEU A 424 3.47 -15.21 37.82
N GLU A 425 4.25 -15.96 37.05
CA GLU A 425 4.14 -17.42 36.97
C GLU A 425 4.32 -18.07 38.35
N ARG A 426 5.38 -17.68 39.08
CA ARG A 426 5.61 -18.17 40.45
C ARG A 426 4.45 -17.84 41.38
N ARG A 427 3.89 -16.65 41.24
CA ARG A 427 2.77 -16.23 42.05
C ARG A 427 1.49 -17.00 41.73
N VAL A 428 1.22 -17.27 40.47
CA VAL A 428 0.12 -18.13 40.04
C VAL A 428 0.24 -19.51 40.68
N GLN A 429 1.43 -20.13 40.61
CA GLN A 429 1.68 -21.43 41.22
C GLN A 429 1.48 -21.40 42.74
N GLN A 430 1.99 -20.35 43.40
CA GLN A 430 1.84 -20.17 44.85
C GLN A 430 0.35 -20.06 45.26
N LEU A 431 -0.39 -19.15 44.61
CA LEU A 431 -1.80 -18.94 44.92
C LEU A 431 -2.67 -20.13 44.55
N ALA A 432 -2.36 -20.81 43.43
CA ALA A 432 -3.04 -22.04 43.05
C ALA A 432 -2.88 -23.15 44.12
N ALA A 433 -1.66 -23.33 44.64
CA ALA A 433 -1.41 -24.27 45.71
C ALA A 433 -2.10 -23.88 47.02
N GLN A 434 -2.09 -22.58 47.39
CA GLN A 434 -2.71 -22.08 48.62
C GLN A 434 -4.25 -22.19 48.57
N ASN A 435 -4.87 -21.96 47.44
CA ASN A 435 -6.32 -21.87 47.30
C ASN A 435 -6.94 -23.09 46.58
N GLY A 436 -6.15 -24.13 46.28
CA GLY A 436 -6.64 -25.33 45.60
C GLY A 436 -7.13 -25.08 44.16
N TRP A 437 -6.53 -24.12 43.45
CA TRP A 437 -6.93 -23.87 42.05
C TRP A 437 -6.32 -24.93 41.13
N SER A 438 -7.13 -25.59 40.32
CA SER A 438 -6.63 -26.45 39.25
C SER A 438 -6.23 -25.55 38.05
N LEU A 439 -4.94 -25.57 37.68
CA LEU A 439 -4.40 -24.81 36.55
C LEU A 439 -4.75 -25.45 35.20
N ASP A 440 -5.15 -26.75 35.22
CA ASP A 440 -5.54 -27.47 34.00
C ASP A 440 -7.00 -27.18 33.57
N GLU A 441 -7.79 -26.57 34.44
CA GLU A 441 -9.12 -26.12 34.06
C GLU A 441 -9.05 -25.13 32.90
N PRO A 442 -9.85 -25.31 31.82
CA PRO A 442 -9.74 -24.50 30.60
C PRO A 442 -9.76 -22.97 30.85
N GLY A 443 -10.60 -22.51 31.78
CA GLY A 443 -10.69 -21.09 32.15
C GLY A 443 -9.43 -20.58 32.86
N ASN A 444 -8.89 -21.35 33.83
CA ASN A 444 -7.67 -21.00 34.55
C ASN A 444 -6.45 -21.08 33.65
N ARG A 445 -6.37 -22.13 32.82
CA ARG A 445 -5.25 -22.35 31.90
C ARG A 445 -4.98 -21.13 31.02
N THR A 446 -6.03 -20.42 30.59
CA THR A 446 -5.88 -19.23 29.76
C THR A 446 -5.76 -17.96 30.61
N ALA A 447 -6.66 -17.76 31.59
CA ALA A 447 -6.74 -16.51 32.35
C ALA A 447 -5.55 -16.26 33.27
N LEU A 448 -4.85 -17.31 33.70
CA LEU A 448 -3.71 -17.26 34.60
C LEU A 448 -2.35 -17.38 33.89
N GLN A 449 -2.33 -17.35 32.55
CA GLN A 449 -1.05 -17.23 31.83
C GLN A 449 -0.41 -15.87 32.08
N PRO A 450 0.91 -15.79 32.31
CA PRO A 450 1.61 -14.55 32.60
C PRO A 450 1.36 -13.44 31.58
N GLN A 451 1.38 -13.77 30.30
CA GLN A 451 1.11 -12.80 29.22
C GLN A 451 -0.32 -12.27 29.25
N PHE A 452 -1.32 -13.14 29.51
CA PHE A 452 -2.70 -12.71 29.68
C PHE A 452 -2.86 -11.79 30.89
N LEU A 453 -2.24 -12.15 32.02
CA LEU A 453 -2.28 -11.37 33.26
C LEU A 453 -1.67 -10.00 33.08
N LEU A 454 -0.51 -9.90 32.40
CA LEU A 454 0.11 -8.61 32.09
C LEU A 454 -0.78 -7.76 31.18
N ALA A 455 -1.35 -8.36 30.14
CA ALA A 455 -2.26 -7.66 29.27
C ALA A 455 -3.52 -7.18 30.02
N GLU A 456 -4.08 -8.01 30.89
CA GLU A 456 -5.26 -7.65 31.69
C GLU A 456 -4.95 -6.54 32.70
N LEU A 457 -3.77 -6.62 33.36
CA LEU A 457 -3.32 -5.60 34.29
C LEU A 457 -3.12 -4.24 33.61
N HIS A 458 -2.34 -4.24 32.53
CA HIS A 458 -1.96 -2.98 31.88
C HIS A 458 -3.11 -2.33 31.10
N ARG A 459 -4.00 -3.14 30.50
CA ARG A 459 -4.99 -2.61 29.57
C ARG A 459 -6.36 -2.44 30.16
N VAL A 460 -6.74 -3.38 31.04
CA VAL A 460 -8.07 -3.36 31.66
C VAL A 460 -7.98 -2.71 33.03
N ILE A 461 -7.18 -3.25 33.93
CA ILE A 461 -7.16 -2.76 35.32
C ILE A 461 -6.61 -1.32 35.36
N TRP A 462 -5.38 -1.10 34.97
CA TRP A 462 -4.79 0.24 34.95
C TRP A 462 -5.24 1.07 33.74
N GLY A 463 -5.43 0.45 32.60
CA GLY A 463 -5.81 1.17 31.38
C GLY A 463 -7.20 1.82 31.47
N LEU A 464 -8.11 1.21 32.18
CA LEU A 464 -9.48 1.72 32.43
C LEU A 464 -9.67 2.32 33.83
N ASP A 465 -8.58 2.56 34.59
CA ASP A 465 -8.57 3.18 35.93
C ASP A 465 -9.41 2.39 36.95
N ALA A 466 -9.38 1.04 36.89
CA ALA A 466 -10.00 0.19 37.90
C ALA A 466 -9.08 0.14 39.14
N ARG A 467 -9.43 0.87 40.20
CA ARG A 467 -8.61 1.02 41.40
C ARG A 467 -8.94 0.00 42.49
N THR A 468 -10.12 -0.57 42.43
CA THR A 468 -10.60 -1.56 43.39
C THR A 468 -11.04 -2.82 42.66
N LEU A 469 -11.15 -3.94 43.38
CA LEU A 469 -11.72 -5.17 42.83
C LEU A 469 -13.13 -4.93 42.33
N ASP A 470 -13.93 -4.12 43.03
CA ASP A 470 -15.31 -3.81 42.63
C ASP A 470 -15.33 -2.99 41.31
N ASP A 471 -14.41 -2.07 41.10
CA ASP A 471 -14.28 -1.37 39.83
C ASP A 471 -13.93 -2.36 38.72
N TYR A 472 -12.99 -3.27 38.92
CA TYR A 472 -12.59 -4.26 37.96
C TYR A 472 -13.71 -5.24 37.62
N LEU A 473 -14.53 -5.65 38.62
CA LEU A 473 -15.67 -6.52 38.39
C LEU A 473 -16.77 -5.85 37.55
N ARG A 474 -16.88 -4.52 37.60
CA ARG A 474 -17.87 -3.73 36.83
C ARG A 474 -17.36 -3.28 35.46
N VAL A 475 -16.03 -3.25 35.28
CA VAL A 475 -15.43 -2.79 34.03
C VAL A 475 -15.89 -3.64 32.86
N ASN A 476 -16.37 -3.00 31.81
CA ASN A 476 -16.63 -3.64 30.54
C ASN A 476 -15.28 -3.91 29.82
N ARG A 477 -14.93 -5.19 29.69
CA ARG A 477 -13.67 -5.66 29.07
C ARG A 477 -13.76 -5.71 27.55
N VAL A 478 -14.05 -4.58 26.96
CA VAL A 478 -14.24 -4.50 25.51
C VAL A 478 -12.97 -4.87 24.77
N GLY A 479 -13.15 -5.62 23.68
CA GLY A 479 -12.04 -6.09 22.86
C GLY A 479 -11.29 -7.29 23.45
N ARG A 480 -11.66 -7.75 24.63
CA ARG A 480 -11.14 -8.99 25.22
C ARG A 480 -12.09 -10.13 24.88
N LEU A 481 -11.64 -11.07 24.04
CA LEU A 481 -12.48 -12.17 23.56
C LEU A 481 -12.74 -13.27 24.62
N LEU A 482 -11.78 -13.43 25.56
CA LEU A 482 -12.00 -14.40 26.64
C LEU A 482 -12.98 -13.83 27.67
N PRO A 483 -14.20 -14.39 27.78
CA PRO A 483 -15.13 -13.99 28.83
C PRO A 483 -14.57 -14.40 30.19
N LEU A 484 -14.33 -13.46 31.08
CA LEU A 484 -13.96 -13.73 32.48
C LEU A 484 -15.20 -13.60 33.36
N HIS A 485 -15.66 -14.72 33.90
CA HIS A 485 -16.69 -14.73 34.92
C HIS A 485 -16.15 -14.15 36.25
N GLY A 486 -17.01 -13.71 37.13
CA GLY A 486 -16.66 -12.99 38.34
C GLY A 486 -15.63 -13.70 39.24
N PHE A 487 -15.65 -15.04 39.32
CA PHE A 487 -14.68 -15.80 40.09
C PHE A 487 -13.27 -15.78 39.43
N LEU A 488 -13.20 -15.85 38.08
CA LEU A 488 -11.92 -15.73 37.36
C LEU A 488 -11.35 -14.33 37.47
N ARG A 489 -12.19 -13.29 37.41
CA ARG A 489 -11.75 -11.91 37.64
C ARG A 489 -11.16 -11.71 39.04
N ARG A 490 -11.75 -12.34 40.06
CA ARG A 490 -11.17 -12.34 41.41
C ARG A 490 -9.79 -13.01 41.44
N ARG A 491 -9.65 -14.20 40.84
CA ARG A 491 -8.34 -14.89 40.75
C ARG A 491 -7.30 -14.03 40.02
N VAL A 492 -7.66 -13.45 38.90
CA VAL A 492 -6.79 -12.52 38.15
C VAL A 492 -6.37 -11.34 39.07
N TRP A 493 -7.33 -10.72 39.74
CA TRP A 493 -7.07 -9.61 40.65
C TRP A 493 -6.11 -10.03 41.81
N ASP A 494 -6.35 -11.16 42.41
CA ASP A 494 -5.51 -11.67 43.53
C ASP A 494 -4.06 -11.89 43.07
N VAL A 495 -3.86 -12.33 41.80
CA VAL A 495 -2.53 -12.51 41.23
C VAL A 495 -1.87 -11.17 40.98
N VAL A 496 -2.54 -10.22 40.29
CA VAL A 496 -1.89 -9.01 39.78
C VAL A 496 -1.97 -7.78 40.70
N MET A 497 -2.94 -7.75 41.63
CA MET A 497 -3.18 -6.62 42.53
C MET A 497 -3.27 -7.01 44.02
N GLY A 498 -3.41 -8.32 44.34
CA GLY A 498 -3.51 -8.82 45.71
C GLY A 498 -2.21 -8.64 46.52
N PRO A 499 -2.25 -8.83 47.84
CA PRO A 499 -1.08 -8.68 48.72
C PRO A 499 0.14 -9.47 48.22
N GLY A 500 1.30 -8.82 48.12
CA GLY A 500 2.52 -9.47 47.62
C GLY A 500 2.60 -9.64 46.11
N HIS A 501 1.77 -8.91 45.31
CA HIS A 501 1.90 -8.86 43.87
C HIS A 501 3.24 -8.26 43.43
N PRO A 502 3.79 -8.70 42.30
CA PRO A 502 5.03 -8.14 41.77
C PRO A 502 4.84 -6.64 41.46
N GLU A 503 5.77 -5.80 41.87
CA GLU A 503 5.73 -4.42 41.42
C GLU A 503 6.13 -4.32 39.93
N THR A 504 5.23 -3.79 39.17
CA THR A 504 5.48 -3.50 37.72
C THR A 504 5.38 -2.00 37.51
N PHE A 505 6.26 -1.45 36.69
CA PHE A 505 6.23 -0.03 36.33
C PHE A 505 5.52 0.14 34.99
N SER A 506 4.55 1.02 34.92
CA SER A 506 3.82 1.34 33.73
C SER A 506 3.40 2.79 33.70
N HIS A 507 3.45 3.44 32.55
CA HIS A 507 2.86 4.75 32.31
C HIS A 507 1.37 4.79 32.72
N ARG A 508 0.65 3.68 32.60
CA ARG A 508 -0.75 3.55 33.02
C ARG A 508 -0.89 3.59 34.55
N ARG A 509 -0.01 2.90 35.29
CA ARG A 509 0.03 2.99 36.74
C ARG A 509 0.32 4.43 37.21
N ILE A 510 1.23 5.13 36.54
CA ILE A 510 1.54 6.53 36.81
C ILE A 510 0.31 7.41 36.54
N ALA A 511 -0.40 7.15 35.43
CA ALA A 511 -1.58 7.92 35.07
C ALA A 511 -2.69 7.87 36.11
N ILE A 512 -2.90 6.73 36.75
CA ILE A 512 -3.91 6.55 37.79
C ILE A 512 -3.44 7.04 39.20
N SER A 513 -2.16 7.35 39.36
CA SER A 513 -1.62 7.89 40.61
C SER A 513 -1.92 9.39 40.75
N PRO A 514 -2.61 9.85 41.79
CA PRO A 514 -2.87 11.27 41.99
C PRO A 514 -1.61 12.07 42.35
N LEU A 515 -0.56 11.40 42.85
CA LEU A 515 0.69 12.01 43.33
C LEU A 515 1.75 12.19 42.23
N ALA A 516 1.57 11.53 41.07
CA ALA A 516 2.52 11.63 40.00
C ALA A 516 2.35 12.94 39.22
N GLN A 517 3.38 13.80 39.29
CA GLN A 517 3.44 15.04 38.53
C GLN A 517 4.58 14.95 37.51
N PRO A 518 4.37 15.41 36.26
CA PRO A 518 5.44 15.47 35.29
C PRO A 518 6.49 16.52 35.69
N LYS A 519 7.75 16.27 35.35
CA LYS A 519 8.85 17.23 35.50
C LYS A 519 8.75 18.40 34.52
N ASP A 520 8.29 18.09 33.32
CA ASP A 520 8.14 19.03 32.21
C ASP A 520 6.67 19.04 31.77
N VAL A 521 6.10 20.21 31.54
CA VAL A 521 4.79 20.44 30.96
C VAL A 521 5.00 21.13 29.62
N PHE A 522 4.37 20.63 28.58
CA PHE A 522 4.54 21.09 27.21
C PHE A 522 3.37 21.99 26.78
N ASP A 523 3.65 22.94 25.91
CA ASP A 523 2.61 23.79 25.31
C ASP A 523 1.74 22.98 24.34
N HIS A 524 2.36 22.04 23.60
CA HIS A 524 1.68 21.15 22.68
C HIS A 524 2.16 19.70 22.84
N VAL A 525 1.24 18.74 22.67
CA VAL A 525 1.54 17.30 22.65
C VAL A 525 0.96 16.67 21.39
N PHE A 526 1.81 15.99 20.64
CA PHE A 526 1.45 15.25 19.41
C PHE A 526 1.66 13.76 19.61
N ILE A 527 0.62 12.96 19.35
CA ILE A 527 0.62 11.51 19.58
C ILE A 527 0.37 10.80 18.25
N ASP A 528 1.31 9.97 17.82
CA ASP A 528 1.08 9.06 16.68
C ASP A 528 0.75 7.64 17.17
N GLU A 529 0.07 6.85 16.30
CA GLU A 529 -0.41 5.49 16.60
C GLU A 529 -1.27 5.44 17.90
N CYS A 530 -2.13 6.43 18.06
CA CYS A 530 -2.92 6.60 19.28
C CYS A 530 -3.92 5.46 19.56
N GLN A 531 -4.19 4.57 18.59
CA GLN A 531 -5.02 3.38 18.79
C GLN A 531 -4.42 2.38 19.80
N ASP A 532 -3.16 2.51 20.14
CA ASP A 532 -2.52 1.69 21.18
C ASP A 532 -2.59 2.31 22.58
N PHE A 533 -3.09 3.55 22.67
CA PHE A 533 -3.28 4.27 23.93
C PHE A 533 -4.54 3.79 24.65
N THR A 534 -4.47 3.64 25.95
CA THR A 534 -5.61 3.41 26.84
C THR A 534 -6.16 4.75 27.36
N PRO A 535 -7.35 4.80 27.93
CA PRO A 535 -7.84 6.01 28.64
C PRO A 535 -6.87 6.56 29.69
N ALA A 536 -6.14 5.67 30.39
CA ALA A 536 -5.09 6.09 31.32
C ALA A 536 -3.93 6.78 30.60
N ASP A 537 -3.52 6.28 29.42
CA ASP A 537 -2.46 6.91 28.63
C ASP A 537 -2.87 8.32 28.20
N PHE A 538 -4.12 8.51 27.74
CA PHE A 538 -4.63 9.85 27.42
C PHE A 538 -4.72 10.76 28.65
N THR A 539 -5.07 10.21 29.80
CA THR A 539 -5.06 10.97 31.06
C THR A 539 -3.65 11.45 31.40
N LEU A 540 -2.64 10.61 31.17
CA LEU A 540 -1.25 10.95 31.34
C LEU A 540 -0.80 12.04 30.36
N ALA A 541 -1.17 11.89 29.07
CA ALA A 541 -0.89 12.89 28.03
C ALA A 541 -1.52 14.25 28.37
N ALA A 542 -2.76 14.25 28.89
CA ALA A 542 -3.44 15.47 29.34
C ALA A 542 -2.75 16.17 30.52
N ARG A 543 -2.03 15.42 31.35
CA ARG A 543 -1.23 16.03 32.46
C ARG A 543 0.08 16.65 31.98
N MET A 544 0.59 16.20 30.84
CA MET A 544 1.84 16.69 30.26
C MET A 544 1.65 17.93 29.38
N VAL A 545 0.41 18.28 29.00
CA VAL A 545 0.10 19.45 28.21
C VAL A 545 -0.51 20.57 29.04
N ALA A 546 -0.06 21.81 28.83
CA ALA A 546 -0.55 22.96 29.58
C ALA A 546 -2.04 23.22 29.34
N ASP A 547 -2.51 23.05 28.11
CA ASP A 547 -3.93 23.10 27.74
C ASP A 547 -4.29 21.93 26.84
N THR A 548 -5.30 21.14 27.19
CA THR A 548 -5.74 19.98 26.42
C THR A 548 -6.26 20.32 25.01
N ARG A 549 -6.54 21.61 24.72
CA ARG A 549 -6.78 22.07 23.34
C ARG A 549 -5.58 21.82 22.41
N ASN A 550 -4.40 21.81 22.96
CA ASN A 550 -3.15 21.66 22.24
C ASN A 550 -2.67 20.20 22.19
N LEU A 551 -3.56 19.24 22.45
CA LEU A 551 -3.28 17.83 22.28
C LEU A 551 -3.83 17.38 20.92
N VAL A 552 -2.96 16.79 20.13
CA VAL A 552 -3.24 16.23 18.79
C VAL A 552 -2.93 14.74 18.83
N ALA A 553 -3.88 13.92 18.42
CA ALA A 553 -3.68 12.47 18.31
C ALA A 553 -4.04 11.99 16.91
N VAL A 554 -3.24 11.07 16.37
CA VAL A 554 -3.55 10.42 15.09
C VAL A 554 -3.52 8.91 15.23
N GLY A 555 -4.44 8.19 14.53
CA GLY A 555 -4.51 6.73 14.66
C GLY A 555 -5.41 6.03 13.66
N ASP A 556 -5.33 4.69 13.69
CA ASP A 556 -6.13 3.77 12.87
C ASP A 556 -6.61 2.61 13.73
N SER A 557 -7.90 2.53 13.99
CA SER A 557 -8.45 1.49 14.86
C SER A 557 -8.29 0.07 14.28
N ALA A 558 -8.24 -0.06 12.95
CA ALA A 558 -8.05 -1.35 12.30
C ALA A 558 -6.63 -1.92 12.52
N GLN A 559 -5.65 -1.07 12.85
CA GLN A 559 -4.27 -1.46 13.15
C GLN A 559 -3.96 -1.52 14.65
N SER A 560 -4.96 -1.58 15.52
CA SER A 560 -4.74 -1.76 16.95
C SER A 560 -4.19 -3.16 17.22
N MET A 561 -2.93 -3.23 17.60
CA MET A 561 -2.24 -4.50 17.92
C MET A 561 -2.49 -4.91 19.38
N HIS A 562 -3.02 -4.02 20.11
CA HIS A 562 -3.31 -4.22 21.51
C HIS A 562 -4.80 -4.18 21.74
N LEU A 563 -5.25 -5.13 22.50
CA LEU A 563 -6.63 -5.37 22.77
C LEU A 563 -7.34 -4.28 23.50
N GLY A 564 -8.54 -4.13 23.07
CA GLY A 564 -9.55 -3.30 23.70
C GLY A 564 -9.49 -1.90 23.14
N PRO A 565 -10.64 -1.38 22.71
CA PRO A 565 -10.74 0.02 22.41
C PRO A 565 -10.42 0.77 23.70
N ALA A 566 -9.24 1.34 23.70
CA ALA A 566 -8.88 2.38 24.63
C ALA A 566 -9.91 3.51 24.68
N TYR A 567 -10.87 3.48 23.79
CA TYR A 567 -11.61 4.65 23.33
C TYR A 567 -13.08 4.66 23.71
N ARG A 568 -13.52 3.75 24.52
CA ARG A 568 -14.87 3.90 25.09
C ARG A 568 -14.88 5.09 26.04
N ARG A 569 -15.25 6.23 25.52
CA ARG A 569 -15.49 7.51 26.18
C ARG A 569 -14.30 8.45 26.39
N PRO A 570 -13.51 8.75 25.40
CA PRO A 570 -12.94 10.08 25.47
C PRO A 570 -13.71 11.01 24.54
N GLY A 571 -15.01 10.90 24.44
CA GLY A 571 -15.77 12.02 23.93
C GLY A 571 -15.32 13.32 24.59
N GLN A 572 -14.66 13.20 25.76
CA GLN A 572 -14.32 14.36 26.56
C GLN A 572 -12.99 14.14 27.28
N MET A 573 -12.07 15.08 27.13
CA MET A 573 -10.83 15.15 27.92
C MET A 573 -10.98 16.20 29.01
N PRO A 574 -10.32 16.00 30.19
CA PRO A 574 -10.30 17.05 31.24
C PRO A 574 -9.58 18.28 30.70
N GLY A 575 -10.25 19.44 30.73
CA GLY A 575 -9.64 20.73 30.46
C GLY A 575 -9.01 21.34 31.73
N ALA A 576 -8.17 22.35 31.60
CA ALA A 576 -7.46 23.03 32.69
C ALA A 576 -8.39 23.52 33.79
N ASN A 577 -9.65 23.81 33.49
CA ASN A 577 -10.65 24.34 34.45
C ASN A 577 -11.70 23.31 34.85
N GLY A 578 -11.42 22.01 34.74
CA GLY A 578 -12.38 20.95 35.06
C GLY A 578 -13.50 20.80 34.02
N GLN A 579 -13.53 21.61 32.98
CA GLN A 579 -14.47 21.45 31.84
C GLN A 579 -14.05 20.25 30.98
N ARG A 580 -15.04 19.45 30.57
CA ARG A 580 -14.80 18.34 29.67
C ARG A 580 -14.80 18.85 28.22
N ARG A 581 -13.79 18.50 27.41
CA ARG A 581 -13.62 18.93 26.03
C ARG A 581 -13.85 17.77 25.07
N LEU A 582 -14.58 18.05 24.01
CA LEU A 582 -14.81 17.11 22.91
C LEU A 582 -13.65 17.15 21.92
N TRP A 583 -13.36 15.99 21.32
CA TRP A 583 -12.44 15.89 20.21
C TRP A 583 -13.02 16.51 18.93
N SER A 584 -12.22 17.32 18.25
CA SER A 584 -12.45 17.69 16.85
C SER A 584 -11.89 16.58 15.97
N ARG A 585 -12.78 15.83 15.31
CA ARG A 585 -12.40 14.65 14.52
C ARG A 585 -12.22 15.02 13.05
N HIS A 586 -11.10 14.59 12.45
CA HIS A 586 -10.83 14.65 11.03
C HIS A 586 -10.64 13.24 10.48
N GLU A 587 -11.27 12.95 9.34
CA GLU A 587 -11.22 11.62 8.71
C GLU A 587 -10.42 11.67 7.41
N LEU A 588 -9.51 10.70 7.26
CA LEU A 588 -8.68 10.49 6.08
C LEU A 588 -8.99 9.10 5.49
N ASP A 589 -9.80 9.06 4.45
CA ASP A 589 -10.27 7.83 3.81
C ASP A 589 -9.38 7.34 2.65
N ALA A 590 -8.55 8.24 2.10
CA ALA A 590 -7.69 7.93 0.97
C ALA A 590 -6.36 7.32 1.40
N THR A 591 -5.98 6.17 0.84
CA THR A 591 -4.64 5.60 1.03
C THR A 591 -3.71 5.97 -0.12
N TYR A 592 -2.53 6.48 0.24
CA TYR A 592 -1.45 6.86 -0.68
C TYR A 592 -0.28 5.87 -0.65
N ARG A 593 -0.27 4.95 0.31
CA ARG A 593 0.77 3.93 0.47
C ARG A 593 0.40 2.65 -0.23
N LEU A 594 -0.83 2.19 -0.04
CA LEU A 594 -1.27 0.92 -0.61
C LEU A 594 -1.50 1.07 -2.11
N PRO A 595 -0.86 0.23 -2.93
CA PRO A 595 -1.17 0.15 -4.34
C PRO A 595 -2.65 -0.16 -4.56
N LEU A 596 -3.21 0.39 -5.63
CA LEU A 596 -4.63 0.22 -5.93
C LEU A 596 -5.06 -1.26 -5.89
N ARG A 597 -4.30 -2.12 -6.56
CA ARG A 597 -4.64 -3.54 -6.71
C ARG A 597 -4.54 -4.32 -5.40
N LEU A 598 -3.53 -4.01 -4.60
CA LEU A 598 -3.38 -4.58 -3.27
C LEU A 598 -4.51 -4.09 -2.35
N CYS A 599 -4.80 -2.80 -2.39
CA CYS A 599 -5.90 -2.21 -1.61
C CYS A 599 -7.24 -2.88 -1.94
N GLU A 600 -7.56 -3.05 -3.23
CA GLU A 600 -8.79 -3.72 -3.67
C GLU A 600 -8.90 -5.15 -3.15
N ALA A 601 -7.79 -5.89 -3.03
CA ALA A 601 -7.79 -7.24 -2.49
C ALA A 601 -8.12 -7.31 -0.99
N ILE A 602 -7.68 -6.30 -0.21
CA ILE A 602 -7.81 -6.29 1.26
C ILE A 602 -9.01 -5.48 1.80
N ILE A 603 -9.69 -4.70 0.96
CA ILE A 603 -10.90 -3.96 1.36
C ILE A 603 -11.94 -4.85 2.09
N PRO A 604 -12.25 -6.08 1.64
CA PRO A 604 -13.20 -6.93 2.34
C PRO A 604 -12.77 -7.27 3.78
N VAL A 605 -11.46 -7.45 4.01
CA VAL A 605 -10.91 -7.69 5.35
C VAL A 605 -11.11 -6.46 6.23
N ALA A 606 -10.77 -5.26 5.72
CA ALA A 606 -10.96 -4.00 6.42
C ALA A 606 -12.44 -3.78 6.81
N ARG A 607 -13.36 -4.06 5.90
CA ARG A 607 -14.82 -3.96 6.15
C ARG A 607 -15.30 -4.95 7.22
N LYS A 608 -14.82 -6.20 7.15
CA LYS A 608 -15.15 -7.21 8.18
C LYS A 608 -14.72 -6.75 9.56
N LEU A 609 -13.50 -6.20 9.70
CA LEU A 609 -13.01 -5.63 10.95
C LEU A 609 -13.87 -4.46 11.44
N GLY A 610 -14.33 -3.59 10.56
CA GLY A 610 -15.22 -2.47 10.87
C GLY A 610 -16.60 -2.94 11.33
N LEU A 611 -17.19 -3.88 10.61
CA LEU A 611 -18.52 -4.42 10.91
C LEU A 611 -18.55 -5.21 12.24
N ALA A 612 -17.53 -6.01 12.50
CA ALA A 612 -17.43 -6.77 13.76
C ALA A 612 -17.39 -5.85 14.99
N ARG A 613 -16.85 -4.65 14.85
CA ARG A 613 -16.81 -3.63 15.92
C ARG A 613 -18.14 -2.89 16.06
N GLY A 614 -18.80 -2.55 14.96
CA GLY A 614 -20.10 -1.86 14.95
C GLY A 614 -21.24 -2.68 15.57
N GLN A 615 -21.19 -4.00 15.44
CA GLN A 615 -22.22 -4.89 16.00
C GLN A 615 -22.18 -5.05 17.53
N THR A 616 -21.02 -4.84 18.16
CA THR A 616 -20.87 -4.94 19.63
C THR A 616 -21.23 -3.65 20.37
N LEU A 617 -21.63 -2.58 19.68
CA LEU A 617 -21.62 -1.22 20.22
C LEU A 617 -22.84 -0.37 19.89
N ALA A 618 -24.03 -0.97 19.82
CA ALA A 618 -25.27 -0.25 19.51
C ALA A 618 -25.56 1.00 20.38
N ASP A 619 -24.88 1.17 21.52
CA ASP A 619 -25.11 2.27 22.47
C ASP A 619 -23.92 3.22 22.75
N GLU A 620 -22.75 3.01 22.14
CA GLU A 620 -21.57 3.88 22.39
C GLU A 620 -20.81 4.20 21.08
N VAL A 621 -20.69 5.48 20.75
CA VAL A 621 -19.90 5.97 19.59
C VAL A 621 -18.42 5.71 19.86
N ASP A 622 -17.79 4.85 19.07
CA ASP A 622 -16.34 4.70 19.05
C ASP A 622 -15.71 5.88 18.28
N LEU A 623 -14.86 6.63 18.93
CA LEU A 623 -14.19 7.78 18.30
C LEU A 623 -13.26 7.39 17.17
N LEU A 624 -12.79 6.14 17.17
CA LEU A 624 -11.95 5.58 16.13
C LEU A 624 -12.71 4.61 15.24
N ASP A 625 -13.97 4.91 14.90
CA ASP A 625 -14.68 4.12 13.90
C ASP A 625 -13.78 3.86 12.69
N THR A 626 -13.83 2.64 12.19
CA THR A 626 -13.01 2.25 11.05
C THR A 626 -13.40 3.12 9.86
N VAL A 627 -12.43 3.87 9.35
CA VAL A 627 -12.62 4.64 8.14
C VAL A 627 -12.57 3.69 6.95
N ASP A 628 -13.52 3.81 6.02
CA ASP A 628 -13.53 3.00 4.81
C ASP A 628 -12.22 3.22 4.02
N LEU A 629 -11.58 2.10 3.69
CA LEU A 629 -10.35 2.13 2.93
C LEU A 629 -10.66 2.46 1.46
N ARG A 630 -10.16 3.60 0.98
CA ARG A 630 -10.29 4.04 -0.40
C ARG A 630 -8.91 4.19 -1.03
N ALA A 631 -8.64 3.41 -2.08
CA ALA A 631 -7.41 3.56 -2.84
C ALA A 631 -7.48 4.77 -3.79
N VAL A 632 -6.40 5.51 -3.89
CA VAL A 632 -6.24 6.60 -4.85
C VAL A 632 -5.55 6.05 -6.10
N SER A 633 -6.10 6.33 -7.28
CA SER A 633 -5.56 5.84 -8.57
C SER A 633 -4.14 6.34 -8.87
N SER A 634 -3.73 7.42 -8.23
CA SER A 634 -2.38 7.99 -8.30
C SER A 634 -1.43 7.43 -7.24
N ALA A 635 -1.85 6.44 -6.44
CA ALA A 635 -1.01 5.78 -5.48
C ALA A 635 0.13 5.01 -6.16
N LEU A 636 0.77 4.14 -5.46
CA LEU A 636 1.93 3.42 -5.93
C LEU A 636 1.60 2.40 -7.03
N LEU A 637 2.62 2.04 -7.78
CA LEU A 637 2.66 0.77 -8.46
C LEU A 637 2.53 -0.35 -7.44
N GLY A 638 1.83 -1.39 -7.82
CA GLY A 638 1.74 -2.60 -7.02
C GLY A 638 1.02 -3.68 -7.78
N MET A 639 1.21 -4.87 -7.26
CA MET A 639 0.67 -6.09 -7.81
C MET A 639 -0.52 -6.56 -7.00
N ARG A 640 -1.35 -7.41 -7.59
CA ARG A 640 -2.29 -8.22 -6.81
C ARG A 640 -1.49 -9.12 -5.88
N PRO A 641 -1.99 -9.45 -4.67
CA PRO A 641 -1.34 -10.42 -3.81
C PRO A 641 -1.11 -11.74 -4.52
N VAL A 642 0.11 -12.26 -4.46
CA VAL A 642 0.47 -13.58 -4.98
C VAL A 642 0.29 -14.61 -3.88
N VAL A 643 -0.31 -15.75 -4.22
CA VAL A 643 -0.56 -16.84 -3.28
C VAL A 643 0.25 -18.07 -3.69
N LEU A 644 1.04 -18.60 -2.75
CA LEU A 644 1.86 -19.79 -2.91
C LEU A 644 1.30 -20.92 -2.05
N ALA A 645 1.40 -22.15 -2.54
CA ALA A 645 1.10 -23.36 -1.79
C ALA A 645 1.92 -24.54 -2.34
N GLY A 646 2.17 -25.51 -1.51
CA GLY A 646 2.93 -26.74 -1.84
C GLY A 646 3.85 -27.17 -0.70
N THR A 647 4.77 -28.06 -1.01
CA THR A 647 5.85 -28.46 -0.11
C THR A 647 6.85 -27.32 0.09
N ASP A 648 7.69 -27.38 1.13
CA ASP A 648 8.69 -26.36 1.43
C ASP A 648 9.62 -26.06 0.24
N ASP A 649 10.10 -27.11 -0.44
CA ASP A 649 10.97 -26.95 -1.63
C ASP A 649 10.24 -26.29 -2.81
N GLU A 650 8.97 -26.64 -3.02
CA GLU A 650 8.15 -26.02 -4.05
C GLU A 650 7.86 -24.55 -3.73
N ILE A 651 7.56 -24.22 -2.47
CA ILE A 651 7.34 -22.85 -2.02
C ILE A 651 8.60 -22.00 -2.22
N VAL A 652 9.79 -22.52 -1.91
CA VAL A 652 11.06 -21.80 -2.14
C VAL A 652 11.28 -21.55 -3.63
N SER A 653 11.04 -22.55 -4.48
CA SER A 653 11.16 -22.40 -5.93
C SER A 653 10.18 -21.37 -6.48
N GLN A 654 8.91 -21.46 -6.08
CA GLN A 654 7.86 -20.51 -6.47
C GLN A 654 8.19 -19.09 -5.99
N LEU A 655 8.68 -18.95 -4.74
CA LEU A 655 9.07 -17.66 -4.18
C LEU A 655 10.21 -17.02 -4.97
N ALA A 656 11.23 -17.81 -5.35
CA ALA A 656 12.33 -17.33 -6.18
C ALA A 656 11.82 -16.82 -7.54
N GLU A 657 10.91 -17.55 -8.19
CA GLU A 657 10.28 -17.14 -9.44
C GLU A 657 9.51 -15.82 -9.28
N VAL A 658 8.68 -15.71 -8.24
CA VAL A 658 7.87 -14.51 -7.96
C VAL A 658 8.77 -13.29 -7.70
N LEU A 659 9.78 -13.47 -6.85
CA LEU A 659 10.67 -12.35 -6.51
C LEU A 659 11.53 -11.89 -7.68
N ALA A 660 11.96 -12.81 -8.54
CA ALA A 660 12.69 -12.47 -9.77
C ALA A 660 11.79 -11.76 -10.80
N GLU A 661 10.54 -12.21 -10.96
CA GLU A 661 9.59 -11.61 -11.91
C GLU A 661 9.25 -10.16 -11.57
N TYR A 662 9.11 -9.86 -10.27
CA TYR A 662 8.68 -8.54 -9.81
C TYR A 662 9.81 -7.68 -9.22
N GLU A 663 11.06 -8.10 -9.34
CA GLU A 663 12.24 -7.39 -8.84
C GLU A 663 12.28 -5.89 -9.21
N PRO A 664 11.93 -5.47 -10.44
CA PRO A 664 11.95 -4.06 -10.81
C PRO A 664 11.12 -3.13 -9.92
N LEU A 665 10.10 -3.68 -9.23
CA LEU A 665 9.25 -2.90 -8.33
C LEU A 665 9.90 -2.61 -6.96
N PHE A 666 10.94 -3.37 -6.57
CA PHE A 666 11.47 -3.32 -5.21
C PHE A 666 12.45 -2.17 -4.98
N HIS A 667 12.93 -1.52 -6.03
CA HIS A 667 13.97 -0.50 -5.96
C HIS A 667 13.46 0.95 -6.07
N GLN A 668 12.15 1.14 -6.08
CA GLN A 668 11.53 2.44 -6.40
C GLN A 668 11.40 3.42 -5.22
N ARG A 669 11.68 3.00 -3.97
CA ARG A 669 11.42 3.82 -2.76
C ARG A 669 12.37 3.55 -1.59
N ASP A 670 12.18 4.30 -0.53
CA ASP A 670 12.80 4.06 0.79
C ASP A 670 12.60 2.60 1.23
N GLY A 671 13.68 1.96 1.63
CA GLY A 671 13.71 0.50 1.87
C GLY A 671 13.91 -0.32 0.59
N ALA A 672 14.38 0.31 -0.50
CA ALA A 672 14.67 -0.33 -1.77
C ALA A 672 15.44 -1.65 -1.60
N GLY A 673 15.00 -2.68 -2.32
CA GLY A 673 15.60 -4.01 -2.27
C GLY A 673 15.36 -4.78 -0.96
N ILE A 674 14.58 -4.30 0.00
CA ILE A 674 14.29 -5.03 1.24
C ILE A 674 13.02 -5.86 1.08
N ILE A 675 13.17 -7.18 1.21
CA ILE A 675 12.07 -8.13 1.24
C ILE A 675 11.86 -8.56 2.68
N THR A 676 10.70 -8.23 3.23
CA THR A 676 10.40 -8.51 4.64
C THR A 676 9.55 -9.75 4.78
N PHE A 677 10.04 -10.72 5.54
CA PHE A 677 9.30 -11.89 5.95
C PHE A 677 8.59 -11.59 7.26
N ALA A 678 7.27 -11.54 7.18
CA ALA A 678 6.42 -11.38 8.35
C ALA A 678 6.24 -12.71 9.03
N ASP A 679 6.71 -12.75 10.27
CA ASP A 679 6.98 -13.94 11.03
C ASP A 679 5.72 -14.69 11.45
N GLY A 680 5.67 -15.91 10.99
CA GLY A 680 5.19 -17.04 11.69
C GLY A 680 6.37 -17.99 11.86
N ARG A 681 6.17 -19.24 12.22
CA ARG A 681 7.25 -20.23 12.14
C ARG A 681 7.84 -20.18 10.74
N PRO A 682 9.18 -20.05 10.57
CA PRO A 682 9.77 -20.03 9.25
C PRO A 682 9.49 -21.41 8.59
N VAL A 683 8.57 -21.39 7.68
CA VAL A 683 8.31 -22.45 6.73
C VAL A 683 8.47 -21.81 5.37
N PRO A 684 9.42 -22.17 4.61
CA PRO A 684 10.58 -23.09 4.78
C PRO A 684 11.71 -22.53 5.66
N GLU A 685 12.72 -23.35 5.97
CA GLU A 685 13.87 -22.91 6.76
C GLU A 685 14.49 -21.61 6.23
N ARG A 686 14.82 -20.69 7.13
CA ARG A 686 15.35 -19.35 6.80
C ARG A 686 16.47 -19.37 5.75
N ARG A 687 17.38 -20.36 5.83
CA ARG A 687 18.49 -20.50 4.87
C ARG A 687 18.02 -20.80 3.45
N MET A 688 16.97 -21.59 3.30
CA MET A 688 16.41 -21.92 1.99
C MET A 688 15.74 -20.69 1.39
N VAL A 689 15.03 -19.93 2.20
CA VAL A 689 14.39 -18.68 1.78
C VAL A 689 15.41 -17.62 1.37
N GLU A 690 16.52 -17.49 2.11
CA GLU A 690 17.61 -16.58 1.76
C GLU A 690 18.23 -16.90 0.39
N GLN A 691 18.19 -18.15 -0.06
CA GLN A 691 18.65 -18.54 -1.41
C GLN A 691 17.68 -18.15 -2.53
N ALA A 692 16.41 -17.96 -2.21
CA ALA A 692 15.38 -17.56 -3.17
C ALA A 692 15.39 -16.06 -3.49
N ILE A 693 16.18 -15.27 -2.76
CA ILE A 693 16.15 -13.81 -2.85
C ILE A 693 17.09 -13.33 -3.97
N PRO A 694 16.62 -12.44 -4.86
CA PRO A 694 17.49 -11.84 -5.87
C PRO A 694 18.73 -11.19 -5.24
N SER A 695 19.88 -11.29 -5.91
CA SER A 695 21.17 -10.77 -5.41
C SER A 695 21.18 -9.25 -5.17
N SER A 696 20.30 -8.52 -5.83
CA SER A 696 20.08 -7.08 -5.65
C SER A 696 19.27 -6.75 -4.39
N CYS A 697 18.65 -7.77 -3.76
CA CYS A 697 17.73 -7.61 -2.64
C CYS A 697 18.32 -8.15 -1.34
N THR A 698 17.74 -7.73 -0.21
CA THR A 698 18.12 -8.17 1.14
C THR A 698 16.90 -8.72 1.87
N ALA A 699 17.05 -9.89 2.51
CA ALA A 699 16.03 -10.44 3.38
C ALA A 699 16.01 -9.76 4.76
N GLU A 700 14.83 -9.42 5.22
CA GLU A 700 14.58 -8.95 6.58
C GLU A 700 13.52 -9.85 7.22
N PHE A 701 13.84 -10.43 8.38
CA PHE A 701 12.88 -11.23 9.15
C PHE A 701 12.39 -10.41 10.33
N ARG A 702 11.10 -10.11 10.36
CA ARG A 702 10.50 -9.25 11.38
C ARG A 702 9.35 -9.96 12.08
N SER A 703 9.32 -9.86 13.39
CA SER A 703 8.12 -10.24 14.14
C SER A 703 6.98 -9.29 13.80
N MET A 704 5.76 -9.73 14.01
CA MET A 704 4.56 -8.92 13.76
C MET A 704 4.61 -7.58 14.50
N ARG A 705 5.16 -7.54 15.71
CA ARG A 705 5.31 -6.28 16.47
C ARG A 705 6.29 -5.32 15.82
N ALA A 706 7.37 -5.85 15.27
CA ALA A 706 8.42 -5.04 14.66
C ALA A 706 8.07 -4.54 13.24
N ILE A 707 7.10 -5.14 12.57
CA ILE A 707 6.66 -4.71 11.23
C ILE A 707 5.70 -3.52 11.27
N LYS A 708 5.08 -3.25 12.41
CA LYS A 708 4.14 -2.13 12.56
C LYS A 708 4.85 -0.79 12.33
N GLY A 709 4.21 0.10 11.57
CA GLY A 709 4.74 1.42 11.22
C GLY A 709 5.75 1.39 10.06
N LEU A 710 6.26 0.21 9.65
CA LEU A 710 7.20 0.10 8.54
C LEU A 710 6.46 0.04 7.20
N GLU A 711 7.13 0.54 6.16
CA GLU A 711 6.73 0.40 4.76
C GLU A 711 7.82 -0.41 4.05
N ARG A 712 7.42 -1.43 3.27
CA ARG A 712 8.35 -2.32 2.59
C ARG A 712 7.90 -2.58 1.15
N PRO A 713 8.81 -2.60 0.18
CA PRO A 713 8.46 -2.89 -1.20
C PRO A 713 7.81 -4.27 -1.34
N ALA A 714 8.37 -5.28 -0.69
CA ALA A 714 7.80 -6.63 -0.70
C ALA A 714 7.63 -7.16 0.72
N VAL A 715 6.48 -7.76 0.97
CA VAL A 715 6.19 -8.48 2.22
C VAL A 715 5.75 -9.89 1.88
N VAL A 716 6.43 -10.87 2.48
CA VAL A 716 6.06 -12.29 2.42
C VAL A 716 5.43 -12.65 3.75
N TRP A 717 4.14 -13.00 3.73
CA TRP A 717 3.42 -13.47 4.90
C TRP A 717 3.33 -15.00 4.87
N THR A 718 4.01 -15.64 5.82
CA THR A 718 3.91 -17.07 6.05
C THR A 718 2.82 -17.32 7.08
N THR A 719 1.72 -17.93 6.71
CA THR A 719 0.47 -17.99 7.48
C THR A 719 0.50 -18.82 8.75
N GLY A 720 1.60 -19.49 9.07
CA GLY A 720 1.77 -20.34 10.24
C GLY A 720 2.14 -19.57 11.51
N LEU A 721 1.32 -18.61 11.94
CA LEU A 721 1.61 -17.74 13.06
C LEU A 721 1.40 -18.37 14.43
N GLU A 722 2.36 -18.18 15.33
CA GLU A 722 2.08 -18.14 16.76
C GLU A 722 1.41 -16.80 17.10
N LEU A 723 0.12 -16.72 16.89
CA LEU A 723 -0.63 -15.56 17.34
C LEU A 723 -0.66 -15.54 18.87
N PRO A 724 -0.32 -14.41 19.52
CA PRO A 724 -0.55 -14.27 20.95
C PRO A 724 -2.03 -14.49 21.19
N THR A 725 -2.36 -15.54 21.93
CA THR A 725 -3.71 -15.94 22.35
C THR A 725 -4.85 -15.10 21.81
N HIS A 726 -5.44 -15.53 20.73
CA HIS A 726 -6.79 -15.26 20.15
C HIS A 726 -7.33 -13.83 20.08
N GLU A 727 -6.71 -12.87 20.65
CA GLU A 727 -7.23 -11.52 20.75
C GLU A 727 -6.50 -10.61 19.76
N SER A 728 -7.23 -9.95 18.88
CA SER A 728 -6.73 -9.06 17.80
C SER A 728 -5.89 -9.71 16.70
N ALA A 729 -5.94 -11.02 16.52
CA ALA A 729 -5.22 -11.71 15.46
C ALA A 729 -5.57 -11.16 14.07
N GLU A 730 -6.84 -10.85 13.82
CA GLU A 730 -7.28 -10.23 12.56
C GLU A 730 -6.63 -8.86 12.32
N GLN A 731 -6.51 -8.03 13.37
CA GLN A 731 -5.85 -6.72 13.27
C GLN A 731 -4.34 -6.85 13.03
N TRP A 732 -3.72 -7.87 13.62
CA TRP A 732 -2.33 -8.19 13.37
C TRP A 732 -2.12 -8.58 11.92
N ILE A 733 -2.93 -9.49 11.40
CA ILE A 733 -2.86 -9.90 10.00
C ILE A 733 -3.15 -8.69 9.08
N TYR A 734 -4.19 -7.90 9.36
CA TYR A 734 -4.48 -6.67 8.61
C TYR A 734 -3.30 -5.70 8.61
N THR A 735 -2.60 -5.59 9.74
CA THR A 735 -1.39 -4.77 9.83
C THR A 735 -0.32 -5.27 8.87
N ILE A 736 -0.08 -6.58 8.77
CA ILE A 736 0.86 -7.18 7.79
C ILE A 736 0.40 -6.89 6.36
N LEU A 737 -0.86 -7.17 6.05
CA LEU A 737 -1.43 -6.99 4.71
C LEU A 737 -1.31 -5.55 4.20
N THR A 738 -1.21 -4.58 5.11
CA THR A 738 -1.11 -3.15 4.78
C THR A 738 0.31 -2.60 4.79
N ARG A 739 1.35 -3.44 4.90
CA ARG A 739 2.76 -2.99 4.89
C ARG A 739 3.39 -2.89 3.50
N PRO A 740 3.03 -3.77 2.53
CA PRO A 740 3.67 -3.73 1.22
C PRO A 740 3.36 -2.44 0.45
N THR A 741 4.36 -1.93 -0.26
CA THR A 741 4.19 -0.81 -1.19
C THR A 741 4.19 -1.25 -2.65
N ALA A 742 4.55 -2.50 -2.94
CA ALA A 742 4.56 -3.06 -4.28
C ALA A 742 4.01 -4.48 -4.35
N LEU A 743 4.50 -5.42 -3.53
CA LEU A 743 4.16 -6.84 -3.60
C LEU A 743 3.81 -7.42 -2.23
N LEU A 744 2.68 -8.13 -2.15
CA LEU A 744 2.33 -9.03 -1.06
C LEU A 744 2.38 -10.48 -1.57
N VAL A 745 3.16 -11.32 -0.90
CA VAL A 745 3.16 -12.77 -1.11
C VAL A 745 2.52 -13.43 0.12
N VAL A 746 1.52 -14.25 -0.10
CA VAL A 746 0.86 -15.05 0.94
C VAL A 746 1.25 -16.51 0.74
N VAL A 747 1.97 -17.08 1.69
CA VAL A 747 2.36 -18.49 1.68
C VAL A 747 1.36 -19.28 2.53
N LEU A 748 0.59 -20.15 1.90
CA LEU A 748 -0.35 -21.02 2.60
C LEU A 748 0.41 -22.16 3.28
N SER A 749 0.26 -22.28 4.58
CA SER A 749 0.90 -23.30 5.41
C SER A 749 -0.10 -24.31 5.93
N ASP A 750 0.30 -25.57 6.07
CA ASP A 750 -0.50 -26.61 6.73
C ASP A 750 -0.76 -26.33 8.22
N PHE A 751 0.01 -25.41 8.81
CA PHE A 751 -0.11 -25.00 10.22
C PHE A 751 -0.93 -23.71 10.41
N MET A 752 -1.68 -23.31 9.37
CA MET A 752 -2.49 -22.10 9.41
C MET A 752 -3.62 -22.24 10.46
N ASP A 753 -3.75 -21.23 11.32
CA ASP A 753 -4.84 -21.21 12.29
C ASP A 753 -6.18 -20.77 11.67
N GLN A 754 -7.26 -20.91 12.42
CA GLN A 754 -8.61 -20.56 11.94
C GLN A 754 -8.72 -19.07 11.61
N VAL A 755 -8.04 -18.18 12.34
CA VAL A 755 -8.13 -16.72 12.09
C VAL A 755 -7.45 -16.36 10.78
N ALA A 756 -6.26 -16.94 10.51
CA ALA A 756 -5.58 -16.74 9.23
C ALA A 756 -6.44 -17.28 8.07
N THR A 757 -7.06 -18.46 8.26
CA THR A 757 -8.00 -19.06 7.31
C THR A 757 -9.18 -18.12 7.02
N ASP A 758 -9.81 -17.55 8.04
CA ASP A 758 -10.95 -16.64 7.93
C ASP A 758 -10.57 -15.32 7.25
N VAL A 759 -9.37 -14.80 7.50
CA VAL A 759 -8.88 -13.60 6.84
C VAL A 759 -8.60 -13.87 5.37
N ILE A 760 -7.93 -14.99 5.03
CA ILE A 760 -7.66 -15.37 3.63
C ILE A 760 -8.96 -15.60 2.88
N ALA A 761 -9.94 -16.29 3.49
CA ALA A 761 -11.27 -16.46 2.91
C ALA A 761 -11.98 -15.11 2.62
N SER A 762 -11.65 -14.08 3.40
CA SER A 762 -12.25 -12.74 3.26
C SER A 762 -11.57 -11.88 2.18
N LEU A 763 -10.38 -12.25 1.69
CA LEU A 763 -9.74 -11.54 0.59
C LEU A 763 -10.58 -11.67 -0.69
N ASP A 764 -10.58 -10.62 -1.55
CA ASP A 764 -11.32 -10.71 -2.82
C ASP A 764 -10.64 -11.73 -3.75
N PRO A 765 -11.32 -12.85 -4.09
CA PRO A 765 -10.75 -13.90 -4.92
C PRO A 765 -10.34 -13.44 -6.32
N ARG A 766 -11.03 -12.45 -6.86
CA ARG A 766 -10.76 -11.90 -8.18
C ARG A 766 -9.50 -11.03 -8.21
N ARG A 767 -9.00 -10.68 -7.03
CA ARG A 767 -7.85 -9.80 -6.82
C ARG A 767 -6.62 -10.53 -6.28
N LEU A 768 -6.61 -11.87 -6.34
CA LEU A 768 -5.48 -12.71 -5.97
C LEU A 768 -4.86 -13.37 -7.20
N ILE A 769 -3.55 -13.62 -7.14
CA ILE A 769 -2.81 -14.39 -8.15
C ILE A 769 -2.37 -15.72 -7.51
N PRO A 770 -3.16 -16.79 -7.60
CA PRO A 770 -2.62 -18.10 -7.29
C PRO A 770 -1.49 -18.41 -8.29
N TRP A 771 -0.31 -18.77 -7.77
CA TRP A 771 0.86 -18.99 -8.61
C TRP A 771 0.84 -20.36 -9.31
N THR A 772 0.25 -21.34 -8.64
CA THR A 772 0.14 -22.72 -9.13
C THR A 772 -1.31 -23.24 -9.02
N PRO A 773 -1.63 -24.35 -9.71
CA PRO A 773 -2.92 -25.01 -9.53
C PRO A 773 -3.19 -25.42 -8.07
N ASP A 774 -2.16 -25.81 -7.33
CA ASP A 774 -2.28 -26.19 -5.92
C ASP A 774 -2.65 -25.00 -5.04
N ALA A 775 -2.07 -23.82 -5.28
CA ALA A 775 -2.44 -22.58 -4.61
C ALA A 775 -3.90 -22.20 -4.89
N GLU A 776 -4.38 -22.40 -6.12
CA GLU A 776 -5.77 -22.15 -6.47
C GLU A 776 -6.72 -23.15 -5.78
N ALA A 777 -6.36 -24.43 -5.76
CA ALA A 777 -7.13 -25.48 -5.10
C ALA A 777 -7.22 -25.23 -3.58
N ALA A 778 -6.09 -24.86 -2.95
CA ALA A 778 -6.04 -24.51 -1.53
C ALA A 778 -6.94 -23.32 -1.21
N LEU A 779 -6.89 -22.23 -2.00
CA LEU A 779 -7.76 -21.08 -1.83
C LEU A 779 -9.24 -21.44 -1.98
N ARG A 780 -9.59 -22.32 -2.91
CA ARG A 780 -10.96 -22.82 -3.08
C ARG A 780 -11.42 -23.59 -1.85
N THR A 781 -10.59 -24.51 -1.34
CA THR A 781 -10.89 -25.31 -0.14
C THR A 781 -11.11 -24.41 1.08
N ILE A 782 -10.26 -23.40 1.28
CA ILE A 782 -10.37 -22.42 2.37
C ILE A 782 -11.74 -21.73 2.33
N ARG A 783 -12.22 -21.31 1.17
CA ARG A 783 -13.50 -20.63 1.01
C ARG A 783 -14.70 -21.52 1.24
N ASP A 784 -14.65 -22.74 0.69
CA ASP A 784 -15.74 -23.71 0.81
C ASP A 784 -15.95 -24.10 2.28
N THR A 785 -14.87 -24.28 3.04
CA THR A 785 -14.92 -24.60 4.47
C THR A 785 -15.47 -23.44 5.30
N THR A 786 -15.15 -22.20 4.95
CA THR A 786 -15.61 -21.01 5.71
C THR A 786 -17.08 -20.70 5.41
N THR A 787 -17.57 -20.99 4.20
CA THR A 787 -18.98 -20.73 3.81
C THR A 787 -19.95 -21.73 4.42
N THR A 788 -19.48 -22.91 4.81
CA THR A 788 -20.31 -23.99 5.39
C THR A 788 -20.45 -23.92 6.92
N GLN A 789 -19.67 -23.09 7.60
CA GLN A 789 -19.87 -22.90 9.04
C GLN A 789 -21.05 -21.95 9.29
N PRO A 790 -22.12 -22.38 9.99
CA PRO A 790 -23.19 -21.48 10.35
C PRO A 790 -22.63 -20.40 11.29
N VAL A 791 -22.93 -19.14 10.98
CA VAL A 791 -22.66 -18.01 11.88
C VAL A 791 -23.16 -18.40 13.27
N PRO A 792 -22.34 -18.44 14.32
CA PRO A 792 -22.82 -18.71 15.65
C PRO A 792 -23.85 -17.64 15.98
N THR A 793 -25.12 -18.03 16.04
CA THR A 793 -26.19 -17.18 16.58
C THR A 793 -25.81 -16.85 18.00
N ALA A 794 -25.53 -15.56 18.23
CA ALA A 794 -25.28 -15.03 19.55
C ALA A 794 -26.51 -15.33 20.41
N GLY A 795 -26.40 -16.32 21.31
CA GLY A 795 -27.35 -16.64 22.34
C GLY A 795 -27.07 -15.82 23.61
#